data_6305573b3e6e39f4a261b8c0f9e6b283
#
_entry.id   6305573b3e6e39f4a261b8c0f9e6b283
#
_cell.length_a   1.000
_cell.length_b   1.000
_cell.length_c   1.000
_cell.angle_alpha   90.00
_cell.angle_beta   90.00
_cell.angle_gamma   90.00
#
_symmetry.space_group_name_H-M   'P 1'
#
loop_
_entity.id
_entity.type
_entity.pdbx_description
1 polymer ?
#
loop_
_entity_poly.entity_id
_entity_poly.type
_entity_poly.pdbx_seq_one_letter_code
_entity_poly.pdbx_strand_id
1 'polypeptide(L)'
;MRRVLLLLSTLLLPLFVALPAQAAVQRVQFTSGSTYLIVEFLDDDLVHFELANGTSPGTGSPIFTTPQVAKKDYTGPTSFTQNGNTMTTASMKVDVAPTTLCVTVSDPTRQLYQACPRNLTQAWKGLTITKGSMQNAYGLGEQFFMGGSADGDWVGRDRTPGGSYGNAMAYDTDNGPVGNAQIPVLFAVGASNLNYGLFLDQVYKQEWNLTGDPWTVDTWGDQVRWYTMTGPDLPDLRKDYLELTGRPPVPPKKAFGLWMSEYGYDNWAEIDNRLSALRTDKFPVDGFVLDLNWFGGVTAGSDSTRMGTLAWDTANFPSPTTKISSLASNDGVGLMTIEESYIGKNNPEHADLASRGYLVRAGCSSCAPTYLTTNDWWGRGGMIDWTQDAAGDYWHTLKRQPLIDQGVLGHWLDLGEPEMYDSTDWTSGVLPGKHAHADYHNLYNLKWAESIARGYASGTKRPFMLARSGAGGMQRYGVAMWSADIGSKLTALAQQQNAQLHMSMSGIDYYGSDIGGFRREMLDSDLNELYTQWFADGSWFEVPVRPHTENLCNCAQTAPDKIGNVASNLANLRQRYELAPYYYSLAHRAYRYGEPVVPPLVYYYQNDPNVREMGHEKLVGRDLLVGVVAGKNERSRNMYLPAGTWYDYATGEKLTSTGQWFNDRPLWVNGVFRLPAFARTGAIIPKMFVDDKTMNVTGKRTDASTRDELIARVYADPAASAFTLYEDDGASTGYQSGSVRTTQLSQQLSGSTATVTVAASSGTYPGAGTSRQNVVELVADTQASAVTLNGTALTQYLTKAAFDAASSGWYNAGGNLVVAKSASLAVTSAKTFAFTLGQAPVSVTFRCDNGTTVSGQSVYAVGSMPQLGNWSVASAVKLSPTSYPTWTGTITNLPPSTALEWKCIKRQEANYPDTADQWQPGPNTTFTTPTTGPAGPTTGTF
;
A
#
# COMPACT_ATOMS: atom_id res chain seq x y z
N MET A 1 82.07 -25.33 -34.68
CA MET A 1 80.92 -24.79 -35.41
C MET A 1 80.17 -23.91 -34.43
N ARG A 2 80.31 -22.60 -34.54
CA ARG A 2 79.71 -21.60 -33.65
C ARG A 2 78.34 -21.22 -34.23
N ARG A 3 77.26 -21.34 -33.43
CA ARG A 3 75.96 -20.76 -33.73
C ARG A 3 75.82 -19.42 -33.03
N VAL A 4 75.60 -18.37 -33.81
CA VAL A 4 75.32 -17.02 -33.37
C VAL A 4 73.85 -16.95 -32.95
N LEU A 5 73.52 -16.51 -31.71
CA LEU A 5 72.20 -16.16 -31.22
C LEU A 5 71.96 -14.67 -31.48
N LEU A 6 70.97 -14.33 -32.29
CA LEU A 6 70.46 -12.97 -32.40
C LEU A 6 69.43 -12.74 -31.27
N LEU A 7 69.64 -11.79 -30.36
CA LEU A 7 68.64 -11.28 -29.43
C LEU A 7 67.79 -10.21 -30.12
N LEU A 8 66.50 -10.47 -30.27
CA LEU A 8 65.49 -9.41 -30.57
C LEU A 8 65.00 -8.84 -29.26
N SER A 9 65.37 -7.61 -28.98
CA SER A 9 64.78 -6.81 -27.85
C SER A 9 63.47 -6.20 -28.30
N THR A 10 62.35 -6.77 -27.86
CA THR A 10 61.01 -6.12 -27.95
C THR A 10 60.86 -5.10 -26.84
N LEU A 11 60.79 -3.83 -27.22
CA LEU A 11 60.36 -2.73 -26.34
C LEU A 11 58.87 -2.93 -26.00
N LEU A 12 58.55 -3.38 -24.79
CA LEU A 12 57.20 -3.25 -24.23
C LEU A 12 57.03 -1.81 -23.69
N LEU A 13 56.32 -0.97 -24.42
CA LEU A 13 55.74 0.23 -23.85
C LEU A 13 54.63 -0.19 -22.84
N PRO A 14 54.67 0.27 -21.59
CA PRO A 14 53.51 0.08 -20.70
C PRO A 14 52.39 0.98 -21.21
N LEU A 15 51.28 0.35 -21.64
CA LEU A 15 50.01 1.02 -21.82
C LEU A 15 49.54 1.38 -20.37
N PHE A 16 49.73 2.61 -19.97
CA PHE A 16 49.00 3.17 -18.84
C PHE A 16 47.52 3.29 -19.28
N VAL A 17 46.73 2.28 -18.98
CA VAL A 17 45.28 2.47 -18.91
C VAL A 17 45.07 3.39 -17.71
N ALA A 18 44.81 4.66 -17.96
CA ALA A 18 44.33 5.55 -16.93
C ALA A 18 42.98 4.96 -16.45
N LEU A 19 43.01 4.37 -15.24
CA LEU A 19 41.74 4.08 -14.54
C LEU A 19 41.01 5.42 -14.45
N PRO A 20 39.71 5.48 -14.79
CA PRO A 20 38.94 6.66 -14.59
C PRO A 20 39.10 7.07 -13.12
N ALA A 21 39.42 8.32 -12.87
CA ALA A 21 39.48 8.86 -11.52
C ALA A 21 38.14 8.51 -10.86
N GLN A 22 38.19 7.84 -9.72
CA GLN A 22 36.98 7.52 -8.96
C GLN A 22 36.29 8.83 -8.67
N ALA A 23 35.03 8.98 -9.10
CA ALA A 23 34.25 10.15 -8.82
C ALA A 23 34.22 10.36 -7.28
N ALA A 24 34.34 11.59 -6.86
CA ALA A 24 34.32 11.96 -5.43
C ALA A 24 33.23 13.01 -5.23
N VAL A 25 32.57 12.96 -4.08
CA VAL A 25 31.65 14.01 -3.66
C VAL A 25 32.31 15.37 -3.83
N GLN A 26 31.65 16.27 -4.55
CA GLN A 26 32.15 17.62 -4.84
C GLN A 26 31.49 18.62 -3.92
N ARG A 27 32.28 19.35 -3.15
CA ARG A 27 31.82 20.32 -2.15
C ARG A 27 32.35 21.72 -2.45
N VAL A 28 31.43 22.67 -2.54
CA VAL A 28 31.75 24.09 -2.74
C VAL A 28 31.10 24.92 -1.64
N GLN A 29 31.84 25.85 -1.04
CA GLN A 29 31.36 26.76 -0.01
C GLN A 29 31.28 28.19 -0.53
N PHE A 30 30.19 28.86 -0.23
CA PHE A 30 29.95 30.27 -0.45
C PHE A 30 29.72 30.97 0.88
N THR A 31 30.14 32.24 0.98
CA THR A 31 29.93 33.05 2.17
C THR A 31 29.41 34.44 1.79
N SER A 32 28.48 34.98 2.57
CA SER A 32 27.99 36.35 2.45
C SER A 32 27.79 36.93 3.86
N GLY A 33 28.64 37.87 4.24
CA GLY A 33 28.66 38.37 5.62
C GLY A 33 28.97 37.27 6.63
N SER A 34 28.06 37.07 7.59
CA SER A 34 28.13 35.99 8.59
C SER A 34 27.36 34.70 8.20
N THR A 35 26.92 34.59 6.95
CA THR A 35 26.17 33.44 6.47
C THR A 35 27.02 32.60 5.52
N TYR A 36 26.96 31.31 5.65
CA TYR A 36 27.56 30.39 4.70
C TYR A 36 26.48 29.48 4.02
N LEU A 37 26.80 29.10 2.80
CA LEU A 37 26.08 28.07 2.04
C LEU A 37 27.09 27.02 1.57
N ILE A 38 26.83 25.76 1.85
CA ILE A 38 27.56 24.64 1.27
C ILE A 38 26.69 24.00 0.21
N VAL A 39 27.30 23.70 -0.95
CA VAL A 39 26.70 22.92 -2.04
C VAL A 39 27.53 21.67 -2.20
N GLU A 40 26.89 20.50 -2.03
CA GLU A 40 27.58 19.21 -2.02
C GLU A 40 26.89 18.29 -3.02
N PHE A 41 27.56 18.00 -4.15
CA PHE A 41 27.08 17.09 -5.18
C PHE A 41 27.37 15.67 -4.78
N LEU A 42 26.33 14.91 -4.49
CA LEU A 42 26.40 13.53 -4.03
C LEU A 42 26.39 12.53 -5.20
N ASP A 43 25.68 12.91 -6.27
CA ASP A 43 25.54 12.16 -7.51
C ASP A 43 25.32 13.13 -8.68
N ASP A 44 25.09 12.64 -9.91
CA ASP A 44 24.85 13.50 -11.08
C ASP A 44 23.53 14.28 -10.96
N ASP A 45 22.53 13.77 -10.25
CA ASP A 45 21.17 14.30 -10.11
C ASP A 45 20.73 14.53 -8.65
N LEU A 46 21.65 14.36 -7.68
CA LEU A 46 21.38 14.58 -6.25
C LEU A 46 22.39 15.58 -5.67
N VAL A 47 21.90 16.70 -5.14
CA VAL A 47 22.69 17.74 -4.48
C VAL A 47 22.17 18.02 -3.07
N HIS A 48 23.08 18.15 -2.11
CA HIS A 48 22.82 18.56 -0.73
C HIS A 48 23.24 20.01 -0.51
N PHE A 49 22.41 20.77 0.20
CA PHE A 49 22.66 22.13 0.60
C PHE A 49 22.64 22.27 2.12
N GLU A 50 23.56 23.04 2.67
CA GLU A 50 23.55 23.48 4.07
C GLU A 50 23.72 24.99 4.15
N LEU A 51 22.76 25.65 4.77
CA LEU A 51 22.70 27.11 4.91
C LEU A 51 22.54 27.46 6.39
N ALA A 52 23.43 28.30 6.90
CA ALA A 52 23.35 28.79 8.28
C ALA A 52 23.97 30.18 8.45
N ASN A 53 23.58 30.86 9.54
CA ASN A 53 24.25 32.03 10.03
C ASN A 53 25.46 31.55 10.85
N GLY A 54 26.69 32.05 10.47
CA GLY A 54 27.96 31.60 11.06
C GLY A 54 29.02 31.42 9.98
N THR A 55 30.23 31.12 10.39
CA THR A 55 31.39 30.96 9.49
C THR A 55 31.89 29.53 9.40
N SER A 56 31.34 28.65 10.24
CA SER A 56 31.75 27.26 10.28
C SER A 56 30.56 26.38 9.84
N PRO A 57 30.81 25.46 8.88
CA PRO A 57 29.82 24.46 8.52
C PRO A 57 29.59 23.47 9.67
N GLY A 58 28.50 22.73 9.60
CA GLY A 58 28.27 21.56 10.42
C GLY A 58 29.34 20.50 10.28
N THR A 59 29.31 19.51 11.14
CA THR A 59 30.27 18.39 11.14
C THR A 59 29.65 17.15 10.50
N GLY A 60 30.44 16.40 9.75
CA GLY A 60 30.00 15.14 9.13
C GLY A 60 30.41 15.00 7.67
N SER A 61 30.11 13.86 7.07
CA SER A 61 30.32 13.58 5.66
C SER A 61 29.24 12.59 5.16
N PRO A 62 28.37 12.95 4.21
CA PRO A 62 28.19 14.32 3.72
C PRO A 62 28.00 15.26 4.91
N ILE A 63 28.04 16.56 4.74
CA ILE A 63 27.90 17.52 5.84
C ILE A 63 26.75 17.08 6.74
N PHE A 64 26.80 17.32 8.03
CA PHE A 64 25.90 16.81 9.05
C PHE A 64 24.47 16.50 8.53
N THR A 65 23.99 15.27 8.76
CA THR A 65 22.63 14.82 8.40
C THR A 65 21.88 14.37 9.65
N THR A 66 20.55 14.47 9.60
CA THR A 66 19.67 13.95 10.66
C THR A 66 19.51 12.43 10.56
N PRO A 67 18.92 11.76 11.58
CA PRO A 67 18.57 10.35 11.50
C PRO A 67 17.59 9.98 10.39
N GLN A 68 16.96 10.93 9.72
CA GLN A 68 16.10 10.67 8.56
C GLN A 68 16.90 10.14 7.35
N VAL A 69 18.16 10.55 7.21
CA VAL A 69 19.06 10.15 6.13
C VAL A 69 19.75 8.82 6.48
N ALA A 70 19.57 7.83 5.63
CA ALA A 70 20.17 6.51 5.78
C ALA A 70 21.49 6.36 5.02
N LYS A 71 21.54 6.78 3.74
CA LYS A 71 22.72 6.65 2.89
C LYS A 71 23.61 7.87 3.02
N LYS A 72 24.91 7.64 3.32
CA LYS A 72 25.93 8.69 3.51
C LYS A 72 27.19 8.44 2.71
N ASP A 73 27.29 7.32 2.01
CA ASP A 73 28.47 6.82 1.31
C ASP A 73 28.40 7.05 -0.21
N TYR A 74 28.01 8.26 -0.61
CA TYR A 74 27.98 8.63 -2.02
C TYR A 74 29.39 8.74 -2.61
N THR A 75 29.52 8.39 -3.87
CA THR A 75 30.81 8.41 -4.60
C THR A 75 31.04 9.71 -5.37
N GLY A 76 30.03 10.56 -5.47
CA GLY A 76 30.05 11.79 -6.22
C GLY A 76 29.59 11.65 -7.67
N PRO A 77 29.43 12.77 -8.40
CA PRO A 77 28.96 12.79 -9.77
C PRO A 77 29.99 12.19 -10.74
N THR A 78 29.50 11.61 -11.85
CA THR A 78 30.35 11.02 -12.90
C THR A 78 31.14 12.10 -13.66
N SER A 79 30.61 13.33 -13.70
CA SER A 79 31.30 14.50 -14.23
C SER A 79 30.99 15.73 -13.37
N PHE A 80 32.00 16.59 -13.16
CA PHE A 80 31.81 17.83 -12.45
C PHE A 80 32.67 18.94 -13.03
N THR A 81 32.08 20.12 -13.23
CA THR A 81 32.78 21.33 -13.60
C THR A 81 32.31 22.51 -12.75
N GLN A 82 33.21 23.32 -12.33
CA GLN A 82 32.91 24.60 -11.67
C GLN A 82 33.49 25.77 -12.49
N ASN A 83 32.62 26.72 -12.83
CA ASN A 83 33.02 27.97 -13.47
C ASN A 83 32.46 29.16 -12.66
N GLY A 84 33.27 29.71 -11.80
CA GLY A 84 32.87 30.76 -10.87
C GLY A 84 31.83 30.23 -9.88
N ASN A 85 30.61 30.75 -9.95
CA ASN A 85 29.49 30.40 -9.09
C ASN A 85 28.55 29.36 -9.70
N THR A 86 28.89 28.87 -10.87
CA THR A 86 28.14 27.84 -11.60
C THR A 86 28.83 26.50 -11.46
N MET A 87 28.08 25.48 -11.02
CA MET A 87 28.51 24.08 -10.90
C MET A 87 27.63 23.21 -11.78
N THR A 88 28.22 22.27 -12.51
CA THR A 88 27.50 21.43 -13.46
C THR A 88 27.95 19.98 -13.36
N THR A 89 26.99 19.06 -13.32
CA THR A 89 27.17 17.61 -13.46
C THR A 89 26.65 17.14 -14.83
N ALA A 90 26.54 15.84 -15.04
CA ALA A 90 25.91 15.31 -16.25
C ALA A 90 24.41 15.64 -16.36
N SER A 91 23.70 15.75 -15.22
CA SER A 91 22.23 15.85 -15.16
C SER A 91 21.72 17.14 -14.52
N MET A 92 22.58 17.91 -13.86
CA MET A 92 22.17 19.05 -13.05
C MET A 92 23.11 20.22 -13.22
N LYS A 93 22.56 21.43 -13.12
CA LYS A 93 23.31 22.69 -13.00
C LYS A 93 22.81 23.46 -11.79
N VAL A 94 23.75 23.96 -10.98
CA VAL A 94 23.49 24.82 -9.82
C VAL A 94 24.25 26.13 -9.99
N ASP A 95 23.53 27.24 -9.97
CA ASP A 95 24.08 28.61 -9.95
C ASP A 95 23.84 29.22 -8.57
N VAL A 96 24.87 29.80 -7.97
CA VAL A 96 24.76 30.47 -6.67
C VAL A 96 24.97 31.96 -6.83
N ALA A 97 24.03 32.76 -6.34
CA ALA A 97 24.19 34.20 -6.24
C ALA A 97 25.02 34.56 -4.99
N PRO A 98 26.30 35.03 -5.10
CA PRO A 98 27.24 35.06 -3.96
C PRO A 98 26.87 36.08 -2.90
N THR A 99 26.09 37.12 -3.22
CA THR A 99 25.68 38.17 -2.28
C THR A 99 24.40 37.81 -1.50
N THR A 100 23.47 37.08 -2.11
CA THR A 100 22.18 36.70 -1.51
C THR A 100 22.14 35.24 -1.06
N LEU A 101 23.11 34.46 -1.52
CA LEU A 101 23.15 33.00 -1.35
C LEU A 101 21.90 32.28 -1.89
N CYS A 102 21.18 32.92 -2.82
CA CYS A 102 20.14 32.24 -3.57
C CYS A 102 20.77 31.17 -4.47
N VAL A 103 20.18 30.00 -4.51
CA VAL A 103 20.57 28.90 -5.40
C VAL A 103 19.53 28.75 -6.51
N THR A 104 19.98 28.65 -7.76
CA THR A 104 19.13 28.30 -8.90
C THR A 104 19.51 26.90 -9.36
N VAL A 105 18.57 25.97 -9.34
CA VAL A 105 18.75 24.61 -9.82
C VAL A 105 18.09 24.45 -11.18
N SER A 106 18.80 23.81 -12.10
CA SER A 106 18.35 23.56 -13.48
C SER A 106 18.63 22.12 -13.86
N ASP A 107 17.77 21.52 -14.71
CA ASP A 107 18.17 20.38 -15.53
C ASP A 107 19.10 20.90 -16.68
N PRO A 108 19.63 20.06 -17.55
CA PRO A 108 20.54 20.51 -18.63
C PRO A 108 19.92 21.55 -19.58
N THR A 109 18.61 21.70 -19.59
CA THR A 109 17.86 22.50 -20.56
C THR A 109 17.02 23.62 -19.98
N ARG A 110 16.58 23.50 -18.71
CA ARG A 110 15.57 24.36 -18.09
C ARG A 110 15.89 24.67 -16.64
N GLN A 111 15.57 25.86 -16.20
CA GLN A 111 15.51 26.17 -14.78
C GLN A 111 14.32 25.45 -14.13
N LEU A 112 14.59 24.78 -13.01
CA LEU A 112 13.58 24.06 -12.23
C LEU A 112 13.00 24.97 -11.14
N TYR A 113 13.85 25.54 -10.30
CA TYR A 113 13.45 26.47 -9.24
C TYR A 113 14.62 27.38 -8.82
N GLN A 114 14.30 28.38 -8.04
CA GLN A 114 15.28 29.15 -7.26
C GLN A 114 14.87 29.13 -5.79
N ALA A 115 15.82 28.82 -4.90
CA ALA A 115 15.63 28.94 -3.46
C ALA A 115 16.49 30.05 -2.90
N CYS A 116 15.92 30.93 -2.08
CA CYS A 116 16.62 32.01 -1.41
C CYS A 116 16.48 31.92 0.10
N PRO A 117 17.53 32.28 0.87
CA PRO A 117 17.47 32.37 2.31
C PRO A 117 16.35 33.27 2.80
N ARG A 118 15.67 32.86 3.85
CA ARG A 118 14.60 33.62 4.50
C ARG A 118 14.86 33.70 6.02
N ASN A 119 14.83 34.89 6.62
CA ASN A 119 14.83 35.13 8.06
C ASN A 119 15.95 34.41 8.84
N LEU A 120 17.15 34.23 8.26
CA LEU A 120 18.23 33.41 8.84
C LEU A 120 18.69 33.87 10.23
N THR A 121 18.46 35.14 10.59
CA THR A 121 18.80 35.70 11.91
C THR A 121 17.67 35.60 12.94
N GLN A 122 16.51 35.11 12.53
CA GLN A 122 15.34 34.96 13.39
C GLN A 122 15.28 33.52 13.98
N ALA A 123 14.45 33.31 15.00
CA ALA A 123 14.18 31.99 15.57
C ALA A 123 13.58 31.06 14.52
N TRP A 124 12.62 31.54 13.75
CA TRP A 124 12.10 30.87 12.56
C TRP A 124 12.87 31.36 11.32
N LYS A 125 13.40 30.45 10.59
CA LYS A 125 14.18 30.67 9.37
C LYS A 125 13.77 29.66 8.31
N GLY A 126 14.09 29.93 7.05
CA GLY A 126 13.68 29.00 6.00
C GLY A 126 14.13 29.42 4.62
N LEU A 127 13.34 29.04 3.65
CA LEU A 127 13.55 29.30 2.24
C LEU A 127 12.31 29.94 1.61
N THR A 128 12.54 30.83 0.67
CA THR A 128 11.57 31.12 -0.40
C THR A 128 11.94 30.28 -1.60
N ILE A 129 10.96 29.66 -2.24
CA ILE A 129 11.15 28.77 -3.40
C ILE A 129 10.27 29.31 -4.52
N THR A 130 10.88 29.73 -5.64
CA THR A 130 10.07 30.20 -6.76
C THR A 130 9.23 29.07 -7.31
N LYS A 131 7.94 29.27 -7.42
CA LYS A 131 7.03 28.32 -8.07
C LYS A 131 7.35 28.21 -9.57
N GLY A 132 7.61 29.32 -10.23
CA GLY A 132 7.92 29.35 -11.66
C GLY A 132 6.82 28.66 -12.49
N SER A 133 7.21 27.68 -13.31
CA SER A 133 6.30 26.91 -14.15
C SER A 133 5.75 25.64 -13.49
N MET A 134 6.01 25.42 -12.20
CA MET A 134 5.44 24.31 -11.45
C MET A 134 3.95 24.54 -11.23
N GLN A 135 3.17 23.48 -11.40
CA GLN A 135 1.70 23.52 -11.35
C GLN A 135 1.15 22.79 -10.13
N ASN A 136 1.79 21.71 -9.73
CA ASN A 136 1.31 20.83 -8.67
C ASN A 136 2.45 20.41 -7.74
N ALA A 137 2.11 20.04 -6.50
CA ALA A 137 3.09 19.64 -5.48
C ALA A 137 2.51 18.54 -4.58
N TYR A 138 3.33 17.53 -4.25
CA TYR A 138 2.92 16.32 -3.51
C TYR A 138 3.94 15.98 -2.43
N GLY A 139 3.56 15.08 -1.51
CA GLY A 139 4.42 14.64 -0.41
C GLY A 139 4.05 15.33 0.89
N LEU A 140 5.05 15.71 1.69
CA LEU A 140 4.94 16.38 3.00
C LEU A 140 4.25 15.57 4.11
N GLY A 141 4.08 14.25 3.92
CA GLY A 141 3.55 13.35 4.91
C GLY A 141 2.04 13.40 5.08
N GLU A 142 1.58 13.04 6.28
CA GLU A 142 0.18 12.93 6.63
C GLU A 142 -0.40 14.26 7.11
N GLN A 143 -1.45 14.71 6.43
CA GLN A 143 -2.34 15.75 6.91
C GLN A 143 -3.67 15.67 6.18
N PHE A 144 -4.77 15.76 6.93
CA PHE A 144 -6.10 15.92 6.37
C PHE A 144 -6.33 17.39 6.02
N PHE A 145 -7.01 17.64 4.92
CA PHE A 145 -7.36 19.00 4.51
C PHE A 145 -8.63 19.45 5.23
N MET A 146 -8.46 20.09 6.37
CA MET A 146 -9.57 20.54 7.21
C MET A 146 -10.50 21.46 6.42
N GLY A 147 -11.81 21.11 6.38
CA GLY A 147 -12.86 21.90 5.71
C GLY A 147 -12.65 22.08 4.22
N GLY A 148 -11.76 21.32 3.58
CA GLY A 148 -11.40 21.48 2.18
C GLY A 148 -11.92 20.39 1.26
N SER A 149 -11.54 20.48 -0.01
CA SER A 149 -11.74 19.43 -1.01
C SER A 149 -11.02 18.14 -0.61
N ALA A 150 -11.66 16.99 -0.81
CA ALA A 150 -11.03 15.69 -0.61
C ALA A 150 -9.99 15.34 -1.69
N ASP A 151 -10.01 16.04 -2.83
CA ASP A 151 -9.03 15.91 -3.89
C ASP A 151 -8.03 17.06 -3.88
N GLY A 152 -6.88 16.83 -4.46
CA GLY A 152 -5.94 17.87 -4.78
C GLY A 152 -4.51 17.60 -4.34
N ASP A 153 -3.66 18.52 -4.75
CA ASP A 153 -2.27 18.63 -4.39
C ASP A 153 -2.08 19.72 -3.33
N TRP A 154 -0.84 20.07 -3.04
CA TRP A 154 -0.52 21.12 -2.06
C TRP A 154 -0.60 22.54 -2.62
N VAL A 155 -0.63 22.75 -3.92
CA VAL A 155 -0.64 24.10 -4.50
C VAL A 155 -1.91 24.85 -4.12
N GLY A 156 -1.76 26.08 -3.66
CA GLY A 156 -2.87 26.89 -3.15
C GLY A 156 -3.21 26.61 -1.68
N ARG A 157 -2.43 25.80 -0.97
CA ARG A 157 -2.68 25.40 0.43
C ARG A 157 -1.45 25.60 1.33
N ASP A 158 -1.73 25.64 2.62
CA ASP A 158 -0.73 25.59 3.67
C ASP A 158 -0.64 24.17 4.23
N ARG A 159 0.57 23.66 4.35
CA ARG A 159 0.85 22.47 5.14
C ARG A 159 1.43 22.93 6.48
N THR A 160 0.55 23.18 7.44
CA THR A 160 0.91 23.52 8.83
C THR A 160 0.62 22.34 9.72
N PRO A 161 1.64 21.67 10.30
CA PRO A 161 1.42 20.53 11.19
C PRO A 161 0.57 20.92 12.41
N GLY A 162 -0.20 19.99 12.93
CA GLY A 162 -0.80 20.11 14.26
C GLY A 162 0.28 20.24 15.34
N GLY A 163 -0.13 20.66 16.53
CA GLY A 163 0.77 20.78 17.68
C GLY A 163 1.81 21.90 17.59
N SER A 164 2.44 22.22 18.71
CA SER A 164 3.42 23.30 18.80
C SER A 164 4.78 22.90 18.22
N TYR A 165 5.11 21.61 18.20
CA TYR A 165 6.42 21.10 17.84
C TYR A 165 6.43 20.18 16.60
N GLY A 166 5.30 20.02 15.95
CA GLY A 166 5.19 19.25 14.70
C GLY A 166 4.15 18.15 14.77
N ASN A 167 4.58 16.89 14.78
CA ASN A 167 3.67 15.75 14.82
C ASN A 167 2.67 15.86 15.98
N ALA A 168 1.41 15.52 15.69
CA ALA A 168 0.34 15.57 16.67
C ALA A 168 -0.87 14.79 16.15
N MET A 169 -1.76 14.45 17.06
CA MET A 169 -3.13 14.14 16.69
C MET A 169 -3.91 15.46 16.63
N ALA A 170 -4.41 15.80 15.44
CA ALA A 170 -5.14 17.04 15.19
C ALA A 170 -6.63 16.80 15.38
N TYR A 171 -7.29 17.64 16.17
CA TYR A 171 -8.75 17.57 16.36
C TYR A 171 -9.44 18.41 15.31
N ASP A 172 -10.27 17.76 14.53
CA ASP A 172 -11.06 18.34 13.44
C ASP A 172 -12.54 18.03 13.64
N THR A 173 -13.40 19.04 13.53
CA THR A 173 -14.86 18.88 13.64
C THR A 173 -15.45 18.03 12.53
N ASP A 174 -14.81 17.97 11.37
CA ASP A 174 -15.30 17.24 10.21
C ASP A 174 -14.79 15.79 10.17
N ASN A 175 -13.56 15.54 10.64
CA ASN A 175 -12.90 14.25 10.49
C ASN A 175 -12.60 13.55 11.83
N GLY A 176 -12.73 14.26 12.96
CA GLY A 176 -12.38 13.75 14.27
C GLY A 176 -10.90 13.93 14.61
N PRO A 177 -10.39 13.18 15.59
CA PRO A 177 -8.97 13.18 15.94
C PRO A 177 -8.15 12.47 14.86
N VAL A 178 -7.55 13.23 13.94
CA VAL A 178 -6.80 12.72 12.80
C VAL A 178 -5.30 12.78 13.01
N GLY A 179 -4.56 11.85 12.43
CA GLY A 179 -3.11 11.85 12.42
C GLY A 179 -2.53 13.02 11.65
N ASN A 180 -1.38 13.49 12.10
CA ASN A 180 -0.58 14.51 11.43
C ASN A 180 0.90 14.17 11.60
N ALA A 181 1.50 13.61 10.56
CA ALA A 181 2.90 13.21 10.55
C ALA A 181 3.68 14.01 9.50
N GLN A 182 4.74 14.68 9.93
CA GLN A 182 5.59 15.49 9.09
C GLN A 182 6.69 14.66 8.44
N ILE A 183 6.57 14.43 7.12
CA ILE A 183 7.61 13.78 6.30
C ILE A 183 8.06 14.81 5.25
N PRO A 184 9.21 15.46 5.43
CA PRO A 184 9.52 16.73 4.78
C PRO A 184 10.09 16.58 3.36
N VAL A 185 9.41 15.81 2.50
CA VAL A 185 9.74 15.68 1.07
C VAL A 185 8.63 16.25 0.21
N LEU A 186 8.98 17.12 -0.72
CA LEU A 186 8.10 17.76 -1.69
C LEU A 186 8.51 17.33 -3.10
N PHE A 187 7.54 16.89 -3.91
CA PHE A 187 7.71 16.67 -5.35
C PHE A 187 6.88 17.71 -6.11
N ALA A 188 7.54 18.58 -6.85
CA ALA A 188 6.91 19.59 -7.68
C ALA A 188 6.86 19.13 -9.14
N VAL A 189 5.73 19.39 -9.80
CA VAL A 189 5.46 18.97 -11.18
C VAL A 189 4.93 20.12 -12.00
N GLY A 190 5.45 20.26 -13.21
CA GLY A 190 5.00 21.19 -14.24
C GLY A 190 4.71 20.47 -15.56
N ALA A 191 4.44 21.23 -16.61
CA ALA A 191 4.20 20.68 -17.94
C ALA A 191 5.48 20.10 -18.56
N SER A 192 5.33 19.17 -19.52
CA SER A 192 6.43 18.63 -20.33
C SER A 192 7.58 18.04 -19.51
N ASN A 193 7.26 17.18 -18.56
CA ASN A 193 8.22 16.54 -17.64
C ASN A 193 9.06 17.54 -16.83
N LEU A 194 8.56 18.74 -16.58
CA LEU A 194 9.20 19.63 -15.63
C LEU A 194 8.90 19.12 -14.22
N ASN A 195 9.93 18.77 -13.48
CA ASN A 195 9.78 18.24 -12.12
C ASN A 195 11.06 18.40 -11.31
N TYR A 196 10.93 18.38 -9.99
CA TYR A 196 12.03 18.19 -9.04
C TYR A 196 11.51 17.63 -7.73
N GLY A 197 12.40 16.98 -6.97
CA GLY A 197 12.20 16.61 -5.58
C GLY A 197 13.00 17.51 -4.64
N LEU A 198 12.42 17.85 -3.51
CA LEU A 198 13.09 18.60 -2.45
C LEU A 198 12.83 17.91 -1.12
N PHE A 199 13.88 17.48 -0.42
CA PHE A 199 13.78 16.91 0.91
C PHE A 199 14.45 17.84 1.92
N LEU A 200 13.68 18.38 2.87
CA LEU A 200 14.19 19.26 3.90
C LEU A 200 14.66 18.42 5.11
N ASP A 201 15.96 18.18 5.24
CA ASP A 201 16.55 17.37 6.30
C ASP A 201 16.57 18.10 7.64
N GLN A 202 15.38 18.30 8.21
CA GLN A 202 15.14 18.98 9.48
C GLN A 202 14.26 18.12 10.40
N VAL A 203 14.54 18.21 11.70
CA VAL A 203 13.81 17.48 12.74
C VAL A 203 12.74 18.32 13.43
N TYR A 204 12.80 19.62 13.22
CA TYR A 204 11.89 20.59 13.82
C TYR A 204 10.59 20.71 13.03
N LYS A 205 9.56 21.31 13.66
CA LYS A 205 8.34 21.70 12.97
C LYS A 205 8.66 22.52 11.73
N GLN A 206 7.98 22.22 10.63
CA GLN A 206 8.06 22.95 9.38
C GLN A 206 6.68 23.44 8.97
N GLU A 207 6.60 24.68 8.53
CA GLU A 207 5.39 25.30 7.99
C GLU A 207 5.62 25.61 6.51
N TRP A 208 4.88 24.91 5.64
CA TRP A 208 4.97 25.09 4.20
C TRP A 208 3.77 25.88 3.72
N ASN A 209 4.01 26.99 3.06
CA ASN A 209 2.97 27.80 2.42
C ASN A 209 3.15 27.76 0.91
N LEU A 210 2.22 27.09 0.21
CA LEU A 210 2.22 26.90 -1.23
C LEU A 210 1.11 27.71 -1.92
N THR A 211 0.54 28.72 -1.21
CA THR A 211 -0.57 29.54 -1.74
C THR A 211 -0.15 30.56 -2.79
N GLY A 212 1.14 30.97 -2.77
CA GLY A 212 1.65 32.04 -3.62
C GLY A 212 2.80 31.62 -4.54
N ASP A 213 3.46 32.63 -5.11
CA ASP A 213 4.78 32.53 -5.72
C ASP A 213 5.61 33.72 -5.20
N PRO A 214 6.71 33.51 -4.47
CA PRO A 214 7.31 32.20 -4.16
C PRO A 214 6.55 31.41 -3.11
N TRP A 215 6.72 30.09 -3.11
CA TRP A 215 6.41 29.23 -1.99
C TRP A 215 7.36 29.49 -0.83
N THR A 216 6.94 29.21 0.38
CA THR A 216 7.82 29.35 1.56
C THR A 216 7.81 28.09 2.40
N VAL A 217 8.95 27.82 3.01
CA VAL A 217 9.05 26.89 4.12
C VAL A 217 9.78 27.55 5.26
N ASP A 218 9.19 27.53 6.44
CA ASP A 218 9.79 28.05 7.67
C ASP A 218 9.95 26.91 8.69
N THR A 219 11.09 26.92 9.39
CA THR A 219 11.44 25.97 10.44
C THR A 219 12.27 26.69 11.50
N TRP A 220 12.42 26.11 12.66
CA TRP A 220 13.38 26.62 13.63
C TRP A 220 14.70 25.82 13.60
N GLY A 221 15.65 26.13 14.44
CA GLY A 221 16.96 25.48 14.50
C GLY A 221 18.09 26.40 14.03
N ASP A 222 19.29 25.87 13.99
CA ASP A 222 20.48 26.66 13.71
C ASP A 222 20.83 26.76 12.22
N GLN A 223 20.32 25.76 11.42
CA GLN A 223 20.63 25.58 10.01
C GLN A 223 19.37 25.26 9.21
N VAL A 224 19.42 25.47 7.89
CA VAL A 224 18.47 24.93 6.92
C VAL A 224 19.25 23.98 6.01
N ARG A 225 18.88 22.72 6.03
CA ARG A 225 19.50 21.67 5.21
C ARG A 225 18.46 21.08 4.30
N TRP A 226 18.81 20.93 3.02
CA TRP A 226 17.90 20.27 2.08
C TRP A 226 18.66 19.53 1.00
N TYR A 227 18.00 18.53 0.43
CA TYR A 227 18.43 17.81 -0.75
C TYR A 227 17.55 18.20 -1.92
N THR A 228 18.13 18.25 -3.11
CA THR A 228 17.38 18.38 -4.36
C THR A 228 17.69 17.21 -5.27
N MET A 229 16.63 16.61 -5.78
CA MET A 229 16.67 15.53 -6.76
C MET A 229 16.16 16.07 -8.09
N THR A 230 16.85 15.73 -9.17
CA THR A 230 16.44 16.05 -10.54
C THR A 230 16.39 14.77 -11.37
N GLY A 231 15.40 14.65 -12.24
CA GLY A 231 15.23 13.43 -13.03
C GLY A 231 14.16 13.57 -14.11
N PRO A 232 13.98 12.54 -14.94
CA PRO A 232 13.04 12.59 -16.06
C PRO A 232 11.57 12.55 -15.62
N ASP A 233 11.28 11.97 -14.45
CA ASP A 233 9.91 11.77 -13.98
C ASP A 233 9.82 11.52 -12.46
N LEU A 234 8.60 11.49 -11.92
CA LEU A 234 8.34 11.21 -10.51
C LEU A 234 8.85 9.83 -10.03
N PRO A 235 8.79 8.75 -10.80
CA PRO A 235 9.42 7.48 -10.44
C PRO A 235 10.91 7.58 -10.13
N ASP A 236 11.65 8.34 -10.91
CA ASP A 236 13.08 8.55 -10.71
C ASP A 236 13.35 9.37 -9.44
N LEU A 237 12.67 10.50 -9.29
CA LEU A 237 12.78 11.34 -8.09
C LEU A 237 12.46 10.59 -6.78
N ARG A 238 11.39 9.78 -6.78
CA ARG A 238 11.03 9.01 -5.59
C ARG A 238 12.05 7.92 -5.28
N LYS A 239 12.63 7.32 -6.31
CA LYS A 239 13.71 6.33 -6.17
C LYS A 239 14.93 6.95 -5.46
N ASP A 240 15.33 8.17 -5.83
CA ASP A 240 16.46 8.87 -5.22
C ASP A 240 16.15 9.25 -3.77
N TYR A 241 14.94 9.73 -3.48
CA TYR A 241 14.49 9.96 -2.11
C TYR A 241 14.56 8.69 -1.25
N LEU A 242 14.11 7.55 -1.78
CA LEU A 242 14.16 6.27 -1.06
C LEU A 242 15.57 5.67 -1.00
N GLU A 243 16.44 6.01 -1.94
CA GLU A 243 17.86 5.69 -1.83
C GLU A 243 18.51 6.46 -0.67
N LEU A 244 18.21 7.75 -0.56
CA LEU A 244 18.71 8.63 0.49
C LEU A 244 18.19 8.23 1.88
N THR A 245 16.89 7.93 2.00
CA THR A 245 16.20 7.72 3.29
C THR A 245 15.98 6.25 3.65
N GLY A 246 16.26 5.32 2.73
CA GLY A 246 16.09 3.88 2.88
C GLY A 246 14.77 3.37 2.30
N ARG A 247 14.83 2.20 1.68
CA ARG A 247 13.67 1.51 1.10
C ARG A 247 12.94 0.68 2.15
N PRO A 248 11.62 0.47 2.00
CA PRO A 248 10.87 -0.37 2.92
C PRO A 248 11.30 -1.85 2.78
N PRO A 249 11.48 -2.61 3.86
CA PRO A 249 11.61 -4.06 3.80
C PRO A 249 10.27 -4.70 3.40
N VAL A 250 10.31 -5.95 2.92
CA VAL A 250 9.09 -6.71 2.64
C VAL A 250 8.45 -7.11 3.97
N PRO A 251 7.19 -6.71 4.26
CA PRO A 251 6.52 -7.07 5.50
C PRO A 251 6.18 -8.58 5.53
N PRO A 252 5.81 -9.16 6.69
CA PRO A 252 5.24 -10.49 6.72
C PRO A 252 4.04 -10.61 5.78
N LYS A 253 3.91 -11.73 5.06
CA LYS A 253 2.84 -11.90 4.08
C LYS A 253 1.45 -11.71 4.67
N LYS A 254 1.26 -12.04 5.95
CA LYS A 254 0.02 -11.82 6.70
C LYS A 254 -0.40 -10.35 6.81
N ALA A 255 0.53 -9.39 6.69
CA ALA A 255 0.21 -7.97 6.67
C ALA A 255 -0.75 -7.57 5.54
N PHE A 256 -0.84 -8.36 4.47
CA PHE A 256 -1.72 -8.09 3.33
C PHE A 256 -3.15 -8.61 3.49
N GLY A 257 -3.48 -9.26 4.60
CA GLY A 257 -4.80 -9.79 4.90
C GLY A 257 -5.61 -8.95 5.89
N LEU A 258 -6.71 -9.54 6.37
CA LEU A 258 -7.60 -8.95 7.37
C LEU A 258 -7.02 -9.12 8.79
N TRP A 259 -6.95 -8.01 9.51
CA TRP A 259 -6.58 -7.95 10.91
C TRP A 259 -7.74 -7.37 11.72
N MET A 260 -8.37 -8.21 12.53
CA MET A 260 -9.45 -7.76 13.40
C MET A 260 -8.91 -7.00 14.59
N SER A 261 -9.47 -5.82 14.84
CA SER A 261 -9.03 -4.94 15.91
C SER A 261 -10.24 -4.23 16.51
N GLU A 262 -10.19 -4.00 17.81
CA GLU A 262 -11.10 -3.08 18.53
C GLU A 262 -10.50 -2.71 19.89
N TYR A 263 -10.77 -1.51 20.33
CA TYR A 263 -10.48 -1.12 21.69
C TYR A 263 -11.59 -1.68 22.60
N GLY A 264 -11.45 -2.96 22.96
CA GLY A 264 -12.48 -3.70 23.62
C GLY A 264 -12.22 -5.20 23.75
N TYR A 265 -11.29 -5.80 23.00
CA TYR A 265 -10.90 -7.20 23.20
C TYR A 265 -10.25 -7.35 24.58
N ASP A 266 -11.01 -7.82 25.56
CA ASP A 266 -10.58 -7.88 26.95
C ASP A 266 -10.28 -9.30 27.44
N ASN A 267 -10.54 -10.35 26.67
CA ASN A 267 -10.27 -11.75 27.02
C ASN A 267 -10.17 -12.68 25.80
N TRP A 268 -9.61 -13.89 26.00
CA TRP A 268 -9.48 -14.88 24.93
C TRP A 268 -10.82 -15.38 24.36
N ALA A 269 -11.89 -15.39 25.17
CA ALA A 269 -13.18 -15.89 24.70
C ALA A 269 -13.79 -14.99 23.62
N GLU A 270 -13.57 -13.69 23.68
CA GLU A 270 -14.00 -12.76 22.64
C GLU A 270 -13.28 -13.03 21.32
N ILE A 271 -11.96 -13.22 21.38
CA ILE A 271 -11.15 -13.57 20.20
C ILE A 271 -11.67 -14.88 19.58
N ASP A 272 -11.93 -15.91 20.40
CA ASP A 272 -12.42 -17.19 19.92
C ASP A 272 -13.80 -17.08 19.29
N ASN A 273 -14.71 -16.34 19.94
CA ASN A 273 -16.06 -16.12 19.44
C ASN A 273 -16.03 -15.35 18.11
N ARG A 274 -15.19 -14.31 18.00
CA ARG A 274 -15.04 -13.54 16.77
C ARG A 274 -14.45 -14.38 15.65
N LEU A 275 -13.38 -15.13 15.93
CA LEU A 275 -12.76 -16.03 14.95
C LEU A 275 -13.75 -17.09 14.46
N SER A 276 -14.49 -17.70 15.38
CA SER A 276 -15.51 -18.71 15.04
C SER A 276 -16.63 -18.12 14.17
N ALA A 277 -17.09 -16.90 14.46
CA ALA A 277 -18.11 -16.21 13.66
C ALA A 277 -17.59 -15.95 12.23
N LEU A 278 -16.40 -15.35 12.09
CA LEU A 278 -15.78 -15.10 10.79
C LEU A 278 -15.61 -16.38 9.96
N ARG A 279 -15.19 -17.48 10.60
CA ARG A 279 -15.05 -18.80 9.92
C ARG A 279 -16.40 -19.34 9.47
N THR A 280 -17.46 -19.21 10.30
CA THR A 280 -18.82 -19.62 9.97
C THR A 280 -19.33 -18.85 8.75
N ASP A 281 -19.10 -17.54 8.72
CA ASP A 281 -19.50 -16.64 7.65
C ASP A 281 -18.46 -16.61 6.48
N LYS A 282 -17.44 -17.50 6.53
CA LYS A 282 -16.46 -17.77 5.46
C LYS A 282 -15.56 -16.59 5.12
N PHE A 283 -15.34 -15.72 6.10
CA PHE A 283 -14.34 -14.65 6.00
C PHE A 283 -12.94 -15.20 6.32
N PRO A 284 -11.98 -15.03 5.43
CA PRO A 284 -10.59 -15.27 5.77
C PRO A 284 -10.09 -14.20 6.74
N VAL A 285 -9.15 -14.55 7.63
CA VAL A 285 -8.56 -13.64 8.61
C VAL A 285 -7.11 -14.03 8.88
N ASP A 286 -6.23 -13.05 8.98
CA ASP A 286 -4.79 -13.23 9.16
C ASP A 286 -4.29 -12.88 10.56
N GLY A 287 -5.00 -12.01 11.28
CA GLY A 287 -4.58 -11.62 12.61
C GLY A 287 -5.63 -10.94 13.45
N PHE A 288 -5.29 -10.81 14.73
CA PHE A 288 -5.97 -9.96 15.69
C PHE A 288 -4.99 -8.94 16.26
N VAL A 289 -5.50 -7.75 16.54
CA VAL A 289 -4.76 -6.67 17.22
C VAL A 289 -5.38 -6.47 18.59
N LEU A 290 -4.56 -6.55 19.64
CA LEU A 290 -4.97 -6.35 21.01
C LEU A 290 -4.57 -4.95 21.46
N ASP A 291 -5.57 -4.19 21.88
CA ASP A 291 -5.45 -2.87 22.47
C ASP A 291 -5.11 -2.97 23.97
N LEU A 292 -5.06 -1.88 24.70
CA LEU A 292 -4.57 -1.74 26.10
C LEU A 292 -5.04 -2.82 27.06
N ASN A 293 -6.17 -3.47 26.81
CA ASN A 293 -6.76 -4.48 27.69
C ASN A 293 -5.91 -5.75 27.84
N TRP A 294 -5.01 -6.06 26.88
CA TRP A 294 -4.19 -7.28 26.98
C TRP A 294 -3.23 -7.27 28.19
N PHE A 295 -2.80 -6.09 28.62
CA PHE A 295 -1.99 -5.92 29.83
C PHE A 295 -2.80 -5.45 31.06
N GLY A 296 -4.14 -5.42 30.95
CA GLY A 296 -5.08 -5.06 32.03
C GLY A 296 -5.52 -3.60 32.05
N GLY A 297 -5.36 -2.91 30.92
CA GLY A 297 -5.88 -1.55 30.70
C GLY A 297 -5.11 -0.46 31.45
N VAL A 298 -5.68 0.72 31.44
CA VAL A 298 -5.11 1.92 32.05
C VAL A 298 -6.03 2.46 33.15
N THR A 299 -5.49 3.30 34.03
CA THR A 299 -6.25 3.95 35.11
C THR A 299 -5.97 5.43 35.07
N ALA A 300 -6.96 6.20 34.62
CA ALA A 300 -6.84 7.65 34.46
C ALA A 300 -6.45 8.33 35.80
N GLY A 301 -5.53 9.28 35.70
CA GLY A 301 -5.04 10.06 36.83
C GLY A 301 -4.30 9.27 37.91
N SER A 302 -3.93 8.01 37.69
CA SER A 302 -3.33 7.14 38.67
C SER A 302 -1.85 6.87 38.42
N ASP A 303 -1.05 6.94 39.48
CA ASP A 303 0.36 6.48 39.46
C ASP A 303 0.47 4.96 39.34
N SER A 304 -0.59 4.24 39.65
CA SER A 304 -0.67 2.77 39.63
C SER A 304 -1.37 2.23 38.37
N THR A 305 -1.39 3.02 37.31
CA THR A 305 -1.80 2.55 35.97
C THR A 305 -0.91 1.41 35.47
N ARG A 306 -1.46 0.50 34.67
CA ARG A 306 -0.67 -0.58 34.06
C ARG A 306 0.02 -0.17 32.75
N MET A 307 -0.10 1.09 32.33
CA MET A 307 0.57 1.62 31.16
C MET A 307 2.05 1.29 31.14
N GLY A 308 2.54 0.70 30.05
CA GLY A 308 3.94 0.34 29.85
C GLY A 308 4.42 -0.91 30.58
N THR A 309 3.53 -1.69 31.20
CA THR A 309 3.96 -2.96 31.85
C THR A 309 4.33 -4.02 30.83
N LEU A 310 3.71 -4.00 29.64
CA LEU A 310 3.83 -5.03 28.59
C LEU A 310 3.88 -6.43 29.15
N ALA A 311 2.95 -6.74 30.03
CA ALA A 311 2.80 -8.02 30.72
C ALA A 311 1.35 -8.49 30.63
N TRP A 312 1.13 -9.73 30.22
CA TRP A 312 -0.21 -10.28 30.07
C TRP A 312 -1.05 -10.17 31.35
N ASP A 313 -2.26 -9.69 31.19
CA ASP A 313 -3.27 -9.84 32.24
C ASP A 313 -3.76 -11.30 32.26
N THR A 314 -3.06 -12.14 33.00
CA THR A 314 -3.29 -13.60 33.01
C THR A 314 -4.64 -14.01 33.60
N ALA A 315 -5.38 -13.09 34.23
CA ALA A 315 -6.76 -13.35 34.66
C ALA A 315 -7.70 -13.46 33.44
N ASN A 316 -7.54 -12.58 32.49
CA ASN A 316 -8.35 -12.48 31.29
C ASN A 316 -7.69 -13.18 30.06
N PHE A 317 -6.37 -13.19 30.01
CA PHE A 317 -5.57 -13.83 28.98
C PHE A 317 -4.67 -14.94 29.56
N PRO A 318 -5.28 -16.02 30.11
CA PRO A 318 -4.49 -17.12 30.70
C PRO A 318 -3.69 -17.88 29.64
N SER A 319 -2.51 -18.38 30.01
CA SER A 319 -1.64 -19.24 29.19
C SER A 319 -1.36 -18.67 27.77
N PRO A 320 -0.86 -17.43 27.63
CA PRO A 320 -0.77 -16.75 26.34
C PRO A 320 0.08 -17.52 25.34
N THR A 321 1.22 -18.11 25.74
CA THR A 321 2.08 -18.90 24.86
C THR A 321 1.34 -20.06 24.18
N THR A 322 0.56 -20.82 24.95
CA THR A 322 -0.25 -21.93 24.42
C THR A 322 -1.32 -21.43 23.48
N LYS A 323 -2.00 -20.34 23.86
CA LYS A 323 -3.08 -19.77 23.08
C LYS A 323 -2.59 -19.21 21.74
N ILE A 324 -1.50 -18.43 21.74
CA ILE A 324 -0.91 -17.86 20.52
C ILE A 324 -0.43 -18.99 19.58
N SER A 325 0.22 -20.01 20.14
CA SER A 325 0.64 -21.17 19.37
C SER A 325 -0.54 -21.92 18.72
N SER A 326 -1.65 -22.05 19.45
CA SER A 326 -2.89 -22.64 18.91
C SER A 326 -3.48 -21.82 17.77
N LEU A 327 -3.64 -20.51 17.95
CA LEU A 327 -4.12 -19.60 16.90
C LEU A 327 -3.24 -19.66 15.63
N ALA A 328 -1.94 -19.70 15.79
CA ALA A 328 -1.00 -19.78 14.67
C ALA A 328 -1.06 -21.14 13.95
N SER A 329 -1.05 -22.25 14.71
CA SER A 329 -0.96 -23.60 14.15
C SER A 329 -2.31 -24.12 13.62
N ASN A 330 -3.41 -23.92 14.34
CA ASN A 330 -4.72 -24.43 13.95
C ASN A 330 -5.42 -23.49 12.98
N ASP A 331 -5.43 -22.20 13.28
CA ASP A 331 -6.22 -21.20 12.57
C ASP A 331 -5.42 -20.40 11.56
N GLY A 332 -4.08 -20.45 11.66
CA GLY A 332 -3.19 -19.67 10.82
C GLY A 332 -3.25 -18.17 11.10
N VAL A 333 -3.68 -17.77 12.30
CA VAL A 333 -3.89 -16.39 12.73
C VAL A 333 -2.68 -15.88 13.51
N GLY A 334 -2.22 -14.66 13.22
CA GLY A 334 -1.20 -13.94 13.98
C GLY A 334 -1.80 -13.04 15.04
N LEU A 335 -0.95 -12.54 15.93
CA LEU A 335 -1.33 -11.59 16.97
C LEU A 335 -0.40 -10.37 16.92
N MET A 336 -0.99 -9.16 17.01
CA MET A 336 -0.29 -7.90 17.22
C MET A 336 -0.74 -7.34 18.56
N THR A 337 0.19 -6.78 19.33
CA THR A 337 -0.12 -6.14 20.61
C THR A 337 0.26 -4.66 20.57
N ILE A 338 -0.61 -3.82 21.13
CA ILE A 338 -0.24 -2.43 21.38
C ILE A 338 0.91 -2.40 22.37
N GLU A 339 1.85 -1.51 22.16
CA GLU A 339 2.86 -1.11 23.13
C GLU A 339 2.89 0.41 23.22
N GLU A 340 3.27 0.88 24.37
CA GLU A 340 3.34 2.31 24.67
C GLU A 340 4.73 2.70 25.11
N SER A 341 5.06 3.96 24.93
CA SER A 341 6.33 4.52 25.40
C SER A 341 6.22 5.18 26.78
N TYR A 342 5.01 5.29 27.30
CA TYR A 342 4.75 5.78 28.66
C TYR A 342 4.82 4.66 29.69
N ILE A 343 5.34 4.98 30.88
CA ILE A 343 5.51 4.00 31.96
C ILE A 343 4.88 4.55 33.24
N GLY A 344 3.89 3.85 33.76
CA GLY A 344 3.21 4.23 35.03
C GLY A 344 4.20 4.35 36.17
N LYS A 345 4.03 5.40 36.98
CA LYS A 345 4.97 5.82 38.05
C LYS A 345 5.30 4.72 39.03
N ASN A 346 4.29 3.92 39.43
CA ASN A 346 4.45 2.87 40.42
C ASN A 346 4.80 1.52 39.81
N ASN A 347 4.95 1.42 38.47
CA ASN A 347 5.35 0.18 37.85
C ASN A 347 6.83 -0.13 38.15
N PRO A 348 7.20 -1.38 38.42
CA PRO A 348 8.61 -1.76 38.65
C PRO A 348 9.51 -1.37 37.48
N GLU A 349 9.00 -1.37 36.27
CA GLU A 349 9.69 -0.93 35.06
C GLU A 349 10.14 0.53 35.14
N HIS A 350 9.29 1.40 35.73
CA HIS A 350 9.65 2.81 35.89
C HIS A 350 10.88 2.97 36.79
N ALA A 351 10.92 2.29 37.93
CA ALA A 351 12.03 2.37 38.89
C ALA A 351 13.32 1.79 38.25
N ASP A 352 13.21 0.67 37.52
CA ASP A 352 14.34 0.03 36.84
C ASP A 352 14.92 0.92 35.73
N LEU A 353 14.09 1.41 34.81
CA LEU A 353 14.50 2.31 33.72
C LEU A 353 15.09 3.62 34.27
N ALA A 354 14.48 4.18 35.35
CA ALA A 354 14.98 5.37 36.03
C ALA A 354 16.40 5.15 36.58
N SER A 355 16.64 3.99 37.24
CA SER A 355 17.94 3.67 37.82
C SER A 355 19.06 3.56 36.77
N ARG A 356 18.70 3.18 35.54
CA ARG A 356 19.61 3.10 34.40
C ARG A 356 19.77 4.41 33.63
N GLY A 357 18.93 5.41 33.92
CA GLY A 357 18.89 6.66 33.19
C GLY A 357 18.23 6.57 31.81
N TYR A 358 17.32 5.61 31.60
CA TYR A 358 16.68 5.32 30.33
C TYR A 358 15.33 6.03 30.14
N LEU A 359 14.89 6.78 31.16
CA LEU A 359 13.71 7.65 31.04
C LEU A 359 14.12 9.07 30.66
N VAL A 360 13.26 9.75 29.94
CA VAL A 360 13.30 11.19 29.73
C VAL A 360 13.31 11.91 31.10
N ARG A 361 14.07 13.00 31.23
CA ARG A 361 14.32 13.67 32.50
C ARG A 361 13.77 15.10 32.51
N ALA A 362 13.40 15.58 33.69
CA ALA A 362 12.80 16.91 33.87
C ALA A 362 13.87 18.01 33.67
N GLY A 363 14.08 18.46 32.44
CA GLY A 363 14.83 19.66 32.07
C GLY A 363 16.36 19.60 32.15
N CYS A 364 17.00 18.53 32.72
CA CYS A 364 18.45 18.43 32.75
C CYS A 364 19.00 17.00 32.83
N SER A 365 20.27 16.81 32.44
CA SER A 365 20.91 15.49 32.39
C SER A 365 21.03 14.77 33.75
N SER A 366 21.05 15.49 34.85
CA SER A 366 21.13 14.98 36.21
C SER A 366 19.79 15.04 36.98
N CYS A 367 18.74 15.52 36.31
CA CYS A 367 17.44 15.67 36.92
C CYS A 367 16.73 14.30 37.08
N ALA A 368 15.71 14.23 37.92
CA ALA A 368 14.83 13.06 38.04
C ALA A 368 14.12 12.77 36.69
N PRO A 369 13.61 11.56 36.50
CA PRO A 369 12.71 11.28 35.36
C PRO A 369 11.54 12.28 35.36
N THR A 370 11.13 12.67 34.15
CA THR A 370 9.94 13.51 33.98
C THR A 370 8.71 12.82 34.60
N TYR A 371 7.80 13.63 35.08
CA TYR A 371 6.55 13.17 35.67
C TYR A 371 5.37 13.82 34.96
N LEU A 372 4.83 13.08 33.98
CA LEU A 372 3.73 13.55 33.16
C LEU A 372 2.40 13.39 33.89
N THR A 373 1.69 14.50 34.04
CA THR A 373 0.40 14.58 34.77
C THR A 373 -0.65 15.36 34.00
N THR A 374 -0.30 15.89 32.81
CA THR A 374 -1.21 16.62 31.94
C THR A 374 -1.87 15.65 31.01
N ASN A 375 -3.19 15.80 30.79
CA ASN A 375 -3.95 14.87 29.91
C ASN A 375 -3.76 13.40 30.33
N ASP A 376 -3.99 13.11 31.59
CA ASP A 376 -3.61 11.90 32.30
C ASP A 376 -4.64 10.74 32.17
N TRP A 377 -5.32 10.65 31.03
CA TRP A 377 -6.30 9.58 30.76
C TRP A 377 -5.68 8.17 30.85
N TRP A 378 -4.42 8.01 30.51
CA TRP A 378 -3.68 6.74 30.60
C TRP A 378 -3.10 6.47 32.00
N GLY A 379 -3.09 7.47 32.85
CA GLY A 379 -2.45 7.48 34.19
C GLY A 379 -1.33 8.50 34.25
N ARG A 380 -0.42 8.31 35.22
CA ARG A 380 0.71 9.23 35.46
C ARG A 380 2.02 8.48 35.50
N GLY A 381 3.09 9.09 34.99
CA GLY A 381 4.42 8.44 35.00
C GLY A 381 5.44 9.15 34.17
N GLY A 382 6.38 8.39 33.64
CA GLY A 382 7.45 8.86 32.75
C GLY A 382 7.31 8.35 31.34
N MET A 383 8.28 8.67 30.51
CA MET A 383 8.40 8.16 29.13
C MET A 383 9.83 7.69 28.84
N ILE A 384 9.96 6.72 27.96
CA ILE A 384 11.27 6.15 27.56
C ILE A 384 12.01 7.14 26.65
N ASP A 385 13.32 7.30 26.90
CA ASP A 385 14.21 8.08 26.04
C ASP A 385 14.73 7.22 24.86
N TRP A 386 13.95 7.14 23.77
CA TRP A 386 14.32 6.38 22.58
C TRP A 386 15.55 6.93 21.86
N THR A 387 16.05 8.14 22.20
CA THR A 387 17.30 8.66 21.64
C THR A 387 18.52 7.88 22.14
N GLN A 388 18.36 7.09 23.21
CA GLN A 388 19.36 6.20 23.74
C GLN A 388 19.20 4.79 23.16
N ASP A 389 20.10 4.38 22.29
CA ASP A 389 20.06 3.03 21.72
C ASP A 389 20.04 1.94 22.81
N ALA A 390 20.82 2.16 23.90
CA ALA A 390 20.85 1.25 25.04
C ALA A 390 19.50 1.11 25.77
N ALA A 391 18.70 2.16 25.84
CA ALA A 391 17.35 2.09 26.41
C ALA A 391 16.44 1.23 25.54
N GLY A 392 16.48 1.45 24.21
CA GLY A 392 15.73 0.64 23.26
C GLY A 392 16.11 -0.84 23.26
N ASP A 393 17.41 -1.15 23.28
CA ASP A 393 17.94 -2.53 23.31
C ASP A 393 17.57 -3.23 24.60
N TYR A 394 17.66 -2.52 25.72
CA TYR A 394 17.25 -3.03 27.03
C TYR A 394 15.74 -3.33 27.06
N TRP A 395 14.91 -2.40 26.60
CA TRP A 395 13.46 -2.56 26.54
C TRP A 395 13.06 -3.73 25.64
N HIS A 396 13.73 -3.86 24.49
CA HIS A 396 13.52 -4.98 23.59
C HIS A 396 13.78 -6.31 24.30
N THR A 397 14.92 -6.44 24.95
CA THR A 397 15.30 -7.67 25.66
C THR A 397 14.35 -7.97 26.81
N LEU A 398 13.93 -6.94 27.58
CA LEU A 398 13.11 -7.12 28.77
C LEU A 398 11.65 -7.44 28.44
N LYS A 399 11.09 -6.79 27.40
CA LYS A 399 9.64 -6.77 27.15
C LYS A 399 9.24 -7.35 25.79
N ARG A 400 9.91 -6.96 24.71
CA ARG A 400 9.50 -7.37 23.36
C ARG A 400 9.96 -8.78 23.02
N GLN A 401 11.21 -9.14 23.34
CA GLN A 401 11.72 -10.47 23.03
C GLN A 401 10.87 -11.60 23.64
N PRO A 402 10.41 -11.53 24.91
CA PRO A 402 9.49 -12.51 25.46
C PRO A 402 8.17 -12.62 24.69
N LEU A 403 7.60 -11.53 24.21
CA LEU A 403 6.38 -11.53 23.38
C LEU A 403 6.64 -12.18 22.01
N ILE A 404 7.77 -11.86 21.37
CA ILE A 404 8.21 -12.47 20.10
C ILE A 404 8.43 -13.97 20.25
N ASP A 405 9.02 -14.40 21.36
CA ASP A 405 9.26 -15.83 21.66
C ASP A 405 7.94 -16.59 21.93
N GLN A 406 6.94 -15.91 22.47
CA GLN A 406 5.58 -16.44 22.62
C GLN A 406 4.81 -16.52 21.29
N GLY A 407 5.29 -15.86 20.24
CA GLY A 407 4.69 -15.90 18.92
C GLY A 407 3.88 -14.64 18.54
N VAL A 408 3.96 -13.56 19.31
CA VAL A 408 3.44 -12.26 18.88
C VAL A 408 4.14 -11.85 17.57
N LEU A 409 3.35 -11.45 16.58
CA LEU A 409 3.83 -11.21 15.21
C LEU A 409 4.13 -9.74 14.95
N GLY A 410 3.43 -8.83 15.62
CA GLY A 410 3.54 -7.41 15.36
C GLY A 410 3.46 -6.54 16.61
N HIS A 411 3.91 -5.30 16.45
CA HIS A 411 3.95 -4.25 17.47
C HIS A 411 3.14 -3.06 16.99
N TRP A 412 2.19 -2.60 17.80
CA TRP A 412 1.42 -1.40 17.50
C TRP A 412 1.94 -0.26 18.39
N LEU A 413 2.53 0.76 17.74
CA LEU A 413 3.17 1.93 18.34
C LEU A 413 2.16 3.07 18.37
N ASP A 414 1.34 3.10 19.41
CA ASP A 414 0.37 4.16 19.60
C ASP A 414 0.96 5.33 20.41
N LEU A 415 0.33 6.50 20.36
CA LEU A 415 0.72 7.74 21.05
C LEU A 415 2.16 8.20 20.75
N GLY A 416 2.64 7.95 19.53
CA GLY A 416 4.05 8.14 19.15
C GLY A 416 4.37 9.50 18.52
N GLU A 417 3.49 10.50 18.58
CA GLU A 417 3.77 11.88 18.14
C GLU A 417 4.93 12.52 18.94
N PRO A 418 5.13 12.36 20.25
CA PRO A 418 4.24 11.79 21.28
C PRO A 418 3.09 12.72 21.68
N GLU A 419 1.97 12.12 22.16
CA GLU A 419 0.77 12.89 22.55
C GLU A 419 1.01 13.74 23.80
N MET A 420 1.75 13.21 24.76
CA MET A 420 2.07 13.89 26.01
C MET A 420 3.57 14.03 26.24
N TYR A 421 4.00 15.23 26.55
CA TYR A 421 5.41 15.56 26.76
C TYR A 421 5.53 16.93 27.45
N ASP A 422 6.71 17.20 28.03
CA ASP A 422 7.15 18.57 28.32
C ASP A 422 8.24 18.94 27.30
N SER A 423 8.07 20.06 26.61
CA SER A 423 8.97 20.50 25.55
C SER A 423 10.41 20.75 26.02
N THR A 424 10.58 21.02 27.31
CA THR A 424 11.87 21.31 27.95
C THR A 424 12.53 20.06 28.53
N ASP A 425 11.83 18.94 28.58
CA ASP A 425 12.36 17.69 29.09
C ASP A 425 13.64 17.28 28.38
N TRP A 426 14.58 16.79 29.16
CA TRP A 426 15.91 16.41 28.70
C TRP A 426 15.96 14.98 28.19
N THR A 427 16.62 14.80 27.06
CA THR A 427 16.93 13.51 26.42
C THR A 427 18.42 13.44 26.09
N SER A 428 18.91 12.26 25.75
CA SER A 428 20.29 12.11 25.24
C SER A 428 20.47 12.82 23.90
N GLY A 429 19.39 13.03 23.16
CA GLY A 429 19.35 13.82 21.94
C GLY A 429 19.75 13.07 20.67
N VAL A 430 19.33 13.57 19.52
CA VAL A 430 19.66 13.06 18.18
C VAL A 430 20.52 14.04 17.37
N LEU A 431 20.60 15.28 17.83
CA LEU A 431 21.42 16.36 17.23
C LEU A 431 22.51 16.77 18.22
N PRO A 432 23.73 17.13 17.74
CA PRO A 432 24.82 17.57 18.59
C PRO A 432 24.44 18.77 19.49
N GLY A 433 24.56 18.60 20.82
CA GLY A 433 24.29 19.65 21.79
C GLY A 433 22.81 20.05 21.94
N LYS A 434 21.89 19.28 21.38
CA LYS A 434 20.44 19.48 21.48
C LYS A 434 19.82 18.35 22.29
N HIS A 435 19.18 18.71 23.39
CA HIS A 435 18.72 17.75 24.38
C HIS A 435 17.26 17.94 24.82
N ALA A 436 16.63 19.08 24.49
CA ALA A 436 15.22 19.30 24.82
C ALA A 436 14.31 18.41 23.96
N HIS A 437 13.20 17.97 24.52
CA HIS A 437 12.21 17.19 23.77
C HIS A 437 11.80 17.90 22.47
N ALA A 438 11.66 19.23 22.51
CA ALA A 438 11.38 20.05 21.34
C ALA A 438 12.40 19.87 20.19
N ASP A 439 13.64 19.46 20.49
CA ASP A 439 14.68 19.28 19.49
C ASP A 439 14.58 17.95 18.72
N TYR A 440 13.72 17.01 19.15
CA TYR A 440 13.58 15.72 18.46
C TYR A 440 12.13 15.22 18.38
N HIS A 441 11.16 16.01 18.77
CA HIS A 441 9.74 15.63 18.85
C HIS A 441 9.27 14.86 17.61
N ASN A 442 9.53 15.36 16.40
CA ASN A 442 9.11 14.71 15.15
C ASN A 442 9.89 13.41 14.84
N LEU A 443 10.99 13.13 15.55
CA LEU A 443 11.75 11.89 15.39
C LEU A 443 11.44 10.85 16.47
N TYR A 444 10.57 11.15 17.42
CA TYR A 444 10.30 10.28 18.55
C TYR A 444 9.89 8.88 18.10
N ASN A 445 8.89 8.80 17.24
CA ASN A 445 8.41 7.50 16.73
C ASN A 445 9.39 6.82 15.77
N LEU A 446 10.18 7.59 14.99
CA LEU A 446 11.27 7.05 14.18
C LEU A 446 12.28 6.29 15.05
N LYS A 447 12.70 6.87 16.18
CA LYS A 447 13.66 6.27 17.10
C LYS A 447 13.06 5.06 17.85
N TRP A 448 11.77 5.14 18.16
CA TRP A 448 11.04 3.99 18.72
C TRP A 448 10.99 2.82 17.74
N ALA A 449 10.57 3.04 16.50
CA ALA A 449 10.56 2.03 15.45
C ALA A 449 11.96 1.48 15.15
N GLU A 450 12.99 2.34 15.13
CA GLU A 450 14.39 1.94 15.00
C GLU A 450 14.80 0.95 16.10
N SER A 451 14.40 1.19 17.36
CA SER A 451 14.70 0.33 18.49
C SER A 451 14.12 -1.09 18.32
N ILE A 452 12.92 -1.19 17.74
CA ILE A 452 12.30 -2.47 17.42
C ILE A 452 13.04 -3.15 16.29
N ALA A 453 13.27 -2.46 15.17
CA ALA A 453 13.97 -3.00 14.01
C ALA A 453 15.37 -3.51 14.40
N ARG A 454 16.08 -2.77 15.25
CA ARG A 454 17.40 -3.17 15.78
C ARG A 454 17.32 -4.44 16.62
N GLY A 455 16.28 -4.59 17.45
CA GLY A 455 16.05 -5.81 18.22
C GLY A 455 15.77 -7.04 17.34
N TYR A 456 15.07 -6.87 16.24
CA TYR A 456 14.85 -7.95 15.27
C TYR A 456 16.08 -8.31 14.43
N ALA A 457 17.06 -7.41 14.32
CA ALA A 457 18.24 -7.62 13.46
C ALA A 457 19.11 -8.83 13.84
N SER A 458 19.05 -9.28 15.10
CA SER A 458 19.75 -10.48 15.56
C SER A 458 19.03 -11.80 15.22
N GLY A 459 17.78 -11.71 14.79
CA GLY A 459 16.92 -12.86 14.47
C GLY A 459 16.65 -13.01 12.98
N THR A 460 15.76 -13.91 12.65
CA THR A 460 15.33 -14.16 11.27
C THR A 460 13.89 -13.73 11.00
N LYS A 461 13.12 -13.33 12.02
CA LYS A 461 11.74 -12.87 11.86
C LYS A 461 11.71 -11.46 11.26
N ARG A 462 10.70 -11.17 10.46
CA ARG A 462 10.45 -9.81 9.97
C ARG A 462 9.77 -8.99 11.05
N PRO A 463 10.21 -7.76 11.32
CA PRO A 463 9.40 -6.84 12.12
C PRO A 463 8.11 -6.50 11.36
N PHE A 464 7.01 -6.39 12.09
CA PHE A 464 5.76 -5.84 11.60
C PHE A 464 5.28 -4.80 12.62
N MET A 465 5.30 -3.55 12.22
CA MET A 465 4.95 -2.43 13.08
C MET A 465 3.80 -1.65 12.48
N LEU A 466 2.92 -1.14 13.35
CA LEU A 466 1.85 -0.22 13.00
C LEU A 466 2.03 1.04 13.86
N ALA A 467 2.21 2.20 13.24
CA ALA A 467 2.52 3.45 13.95
C ALA A 467 1.56 4.58 13.57
N ARG A 468 1.12 5.37 14.56
CA ARG A 468 0.22 6.51 14.38
C ARG A 468 0.94 7.74 13.83
N SER A 469 2.24 7.84 14.03
CA SER A 469 3.04 8.98 13.63
C SER A 469 4.39 8.55 13.08
N GLY A 470 5.14 9.47 12.45
CA GLY A 470 6.42 9.12 11.86
C GLY A 470 7.20 10.31 11.32
N ALA A 471 8.31 10.01 10.66
CA ALA A 471 9.22 10.97 10.03
C ALA A 471 9.82 10.40 8.74
N GLY A 472 10.54 11.22 7.99
CA GLY A 472 11.29 10.77 6.82
C GLY A 472 12.25 9.63 7.17
N GLY A 473 12.26 8.60 6.33
CA GLY A 473 13.10 7.42 6.56
C GLY A 473 12.48 6.33 7.45
N MET A 474 11.29 6.54 8.02
CA MET A 474 10.63 5.55 8.86
C MET A 474 10.28 4.26 8.12
N GLN A 475 10.00 4.35 6.83
CA GLN A 475 9.68 3.21 5.98
C GLN A 475 10.75 2.10 6.01
N ARG A 476 12.03 2.46 6.18
CA ARG A 476 13.14 1.48 6.19
C ARG A 476 13.11 0.49 7.35
N TYR A 477 12.30 0.76 8.36
CA TYR A 477 12.14 -0.11 9.52
C TYR A 477 10.98 -1.10 9.40
N GLY A 478 10.22 -1.07 8.30
CA GLY A 478 9.09 -1.97 8.08
C GLY A 478 7.80 -1.55 8.79
N VAL A 479 7.60 -0.25 8.91
CA VAL A 479 6.45 0.35 9.57
C VAL A 479 5.32 0.50 8.57
N ALA A 480 4.11 0.03 8.94
CA ALA A 480 2.85 0.51 8.40
C ALA A 480 2.35 1.67 9.26
N MET A 481 1.62 2.61 8.66
CA MET A 481 1.04 3.74 9.40
C MET A 481 -0.48 3.77 9.24
N TRP A 482 -1.17 4.43 10.19
CA TRP A 482 -2.60 4.68 10.10
C TRP A 482 -2.94 6.09 10.59
N SER A 483 -4.14 6.58 10.25
CA SER A 483 -4.57 7.97 10.38
C SER A 483 -5.14 8.33 11.75
N ALA A 484 -4.81 7.61 12.81
CA ALA A 484 -5.27 7.83 14.19
C ALA A 484 -6.78 7.60 14.40
N ASP A 485 -7.37 8.24 15.41
CA ASP A 485 -8.72 7.98 15.96
C ASP A 485 -9.84 8.65 15.14
N ILE A 486 -9.78 8.55 13.83
CA ILE A 486 -10.69 9.29 12.93
C ILE A 486 -12.16 8.98 13.16
N GLY A 487 -13.02 9.94 12.83
CA GLY A 487 -14.47 9.84 13.00
C GLY A 487 -15.15 8.90 11.99
N SER A 488 -16.25 8.28 12.41
CA SER A 488 -17.12 7.48 11.54
C SER A 488 -17.92 8.39 10.59
N LYS A 489 -17.24 9.01 9.61
CA LYS A 489 -17.80 9.94 8.65
C LYS A 489 -17.35 9.66 7.22
N LEU A 490 -18.20 9.93 6.25
CA LEU A 490 -17.84 9.87 4.82
C LEU A 490 -16.78 10.93 4.44
N THR A 491 -16.81 12.09 5.11
CA THR A 491 -15.77 13.11 4.94
C THR A 491 -14.40 12.62 5.39
N ALA A 492 -14.34 11.91 6.52
CA ALA A 492 -13.09 11.31 7.00
C ALA A 492 -12.55 10.26 6.00
N LEU A 493 -13.42 9.40 5.45
CA LEU A 493 -13.03 8.47 4.38
C LEU A 493 -12.51 9.20 3.14
N ALA A 494 -13.18 10.27 2.70
CA ALA A 494 -12.74 11.06 1.55
C ALA A 494 -11.35 11.70 1.78
N GLN A 495 -11.12 12.24 2.97
CA GLN A 495 -9.83 12.85 3.33
C GLN A 495 -8.72 11.81 3.50
N GLN A 496 -9.04 10.63 4.03
CA GLN A 496 -8.13 9.48 4.12
C GLN A 496 -7.56 9.10 2.76
N GLN A 497 -8.39 9.10 1.73
CA GLN A 497 -7.98 8.76 0.37
C GLN A 497 -6.97 9.76 -0.19
N ASN A 498 -7.13 11.05 0.13
CA ASN A 498 -6.19 12.08 -0.29
C ASN A 498 -4.90 12.04 0.55
N ALA A 499 -5.00 11.81 1.87
CA ALA A 499 -3.83 11.64 2.74
C ALA A 499 -2.95 10.47 2.25
N GLN A 500 -3.54 9.36 1.80
CA GLN A 500 -2.82 8.22 1.25
C GLN A 500 -2.00 8.57 -0.01
N LEU A 501 -2.49 9.48 -0.86
CA LEU A 501 -1.71 9.98 -2.00
C LEU A 501 -0.41 10.62 -1.52
N HIS A 502 -0.50 11.52 -0.53
CA HIS A 502 0.66 12.23 0.00
C HIS A 502 1.61 11.29 0.77
N MET A 503 1.06 10.33 1.51
CA MET A 503 1.84 9.32 2.22
C MET A 503 2.61 8.41 1.25
N SER A 504 1.97 7.95 0.19
CA SER A 504 2.62 7.16 -0.87
C SER A 504 3.77 7.94 -1.52
N MET A 505 3.55 9.22 -1.86
CA MET A 505 4.62 10.07 -2.40
C MET A 505 5.72 10.31 -1.36
N SER A 506 5.41 10.34 -0.09
CA SER A 506 6.38 10.51 1.01
C SER A 506 7.16 9.23 1.37
N GLY A 507 6.95 8.13 0.63
CA GLY A 507 7.68 6.88 0.82
C GLY A 507 6.98 5.86 1.72
N ILE A 508 5.81 6.18 2.26
CA ILE A 508 5.02 5.25 3.10
C ILE A 508 4.11 4.41 2.22
N ASP A 509 4.57 3.22 1.87
CA ASP A 509 3.87 2.29 0.99
C ASP A 509 2.79 1.45 1.71
N TYR A 510 2.85 1.36 3.04
CA TYR A 510 1.91 0.62 3.88
C TYR A 510 1.19 1.63 4.77
N TYR A 511 -0.01 2.01 4.33
CA TYR A 511 -0.81 3.02 5.02
C TYR A 511 -2.26 2.56 5.08
N GLY A 512 -2.96 2.91 6.15
CA GLY A 512 -4.34 2.52 6.36
C GLY A 512 -5.07 3.47 7.30
N SER A 513 -6.20 2.98 7.79
CA SER A 513 -7.09 3.71 8.70
C SER A 513 -7.76 2.74 9.68
N ASP A 514 -8.51 3.28 10.61
CA ASP A 514 -9.50 2.55 11.38
C ASP A 514 -10.75 2.38 10.52
N ILE A 515 -10.83 1.26 9.77
CA ILE A 515 -11.93 1.02 8.84
C ILE A 515 -13.28 1.09 9.56
N GLY A 516 -14.13 1.99 9.11
CA GLY A 516 -15.43 2.29 9.71
C GLY A 516 -15.40 3.43 10.73
N GLY A 517 -14.22 3.95 11.06
CA GLY A 517 -13.97 5.03 11.99
C GLY A 517 -13.87 4.56 13.45
N PHE A 518 -12.90 5.11 14.18
CA PHE A 518 -12.71 4.86 15.59
C PHE A 518 -13.81 5.51 16.44
N ARG A 519 -14.13 6.80 16.17
CA ARG A 519 -15.11 7.60 16.90
C ARG A 519 -16.51 7.42 16.33
N ARG A 520 -17.24 6.42 16.86
CA ARG A 520 -18.61 6.10 16.43
C ARG A 520 -19.64 7.16 16.80
N GLU A 521 -19.41 7.92 17.85
CA GLU A 521 -20.25 9.04 18.27
C GLU A 521 -20.30 10.18 17.23
N MET A 522 -19.35 10.22 16.32
CA MET A 522 -19.32 11.19 15.22
C MET A 522 -20.13 10.77 13.99
N LEU A 523 -20.79 9.62 14.02
CA LEU A 523 -21.53 9.09 12.88
C LEU A 523 -22.63 10.06 12.44
N ASP A 524 -22.60 10.45 11.16
CA ASP A 524 -23.55 11.39 10.54
C ASP A 524 -24.30 10.80 9.34
N SER A 525 -24.14 9.52 9.08
CA SER A 525 -24.71 8.80 7.94
C SER A 525 -25.18 7.39 8.36
N ASP A 526 -25.67 6.59 7.41
CA ASP A 526 -25.95 5.19 7.67
C ASP A 526 -24.65 4.42 7.88
N LEU A 527 -24.51 3.78 9.01
CA LEU A 527 -23.30 3.06 9.39
C LEU A 527 -22.98 1.89 8.44
N ASN A 528 -24.01 1.20 7.93
CA ASN A 528 -23.80 0.08 7.02
C ASN A 528 -23.31 0.57 5.65
N GLU A 529 -23.84 1.70 5.16
CA GLU A 529 -23.35 2.30 3.93
C GLU A 529 -21.91 2.78 4.07
N LEU A 530 -21.61 3.54 5.12
CA LEU A 530 -20.27 4.02 5.43
C LEU A 530 -19.26 2.87 5.52
N TYR A 531 -19.59 1.86 6.31
CA TYR A 531 -18.69 0.71 6.51
C TYR A 531 -18.47 -0.08 5.22
N THR A 532 -19.52 -0.28 4.40
CA THR A 532 -19.40 -0.97 3.12
C THR A 532 -18.45 -0.27 2.17
N GLN A 533 -18.55 1.05 2.07
CA GLN A 533 -17.65 1.86 1.22
C GLN A 533 -16.23 1.82 1.76
N TRP A 534 -16.05 2.01 3.07
CA TRP A 534 -14.73 2.03 3.68
C TRP A 534 -14.03 0.67 3.64
N PHE A 535 -14.78 -0.41 3.88
CA PHE A 535 -14.23 -1.76 3.81
C PHE A 535 -13.83 -2.15 2.37
N ALA A 536 -14.57 -1.69 1.37
CA ALA A 536 -14.19 -1.85 -0.03
C ALA A 536 -12.90 -1.06 -0.36
N ASP A 537 -12.79 0.17 0.12
CA ASP A 537 -11.58 1.00 0.00
C ASP A 537 -10.36 0.33 0.65
N GLY A 538 -10.49 -0.04 1.92
CA GLY A 538 -9.42 -0.71 2.66
C GLY A 538 -9.00 -2.04 2.04
N SER A 539 -9.94 -2.79 1.45
CA SER A 539 -9.65 -4.04 0.73
C SER A 539 -8.80 -3.82 -0.53
N TRP A 540 -8.83 -2.63 -1.14
CA TRP A 540 -7.97 -2.29 -2.25
C TRP A 540 -6.64 -1.66 -1.83
N PHE A 541 -6.64 -0.77 -0.84
CA PHE A 541 -5.51 0.15 -0.67
C PHE A 541 -4.77 0.02 0.66
N GLU A 542 -5.42 -0.50 1.71
CA GLU A 542 -4.81 -0.48 3.03
C GLU A 542 -3.96 -1.72 3.33
N VAL A 543 -2.92 -1.53 4.12
CA VAL A 543 -2.04 -2.58 4.64
C VAL A 543 -1.71 -2.27 6.10
N PRO A 544 -2.25 -3.06 7.04
CA PRO A 544 -3.23 -4.14 6.87
C PRO A 544 -4.67 -3.66 6.61
N VAL A 545 -5.55 -4.55 6.15
CA VAL A 545 -7.01 -4.30 6.16
C VAL A 545 -7.47 -4.44 7.61
N ARG A 546 -7.74 -3.31 8.30
CA ARG A 546 -7.94 -3.31 9.75
C ARG A 546 -9.20 -2.54 10.18
N PRO A 547 -10.35 -3.20 10.33
CA PRO A 547 -11.47 -2.63 11.07
C PRO A 547 -11.07 -2.35 12.53
N HIS A 548 -11.34 -1.14 13.02
CA HIS A 548 -11.05 -0.77 14.40
C HIS A 548 -12.03 0.31 14.88
N THR A 549 -12.46 0.22 16.15
CA THR A 549 -13.30 1.24 16.81
C THR A 549 -13.16 1.16 18.31
N GLU A 550 -13.50 2.24 19.00
CA GLU A 550 -13.68 2.21 20.46
C GLU A 550 -14.90 1.34 20.80
N ASN A 551 -14.68 0.31 21.62
CA ASN A 551 -15.71 -0.68 21.99
C ASN A 551 -15.58 -1.15 23.45
N LEU A 552 -15.21 -0.27 24.36
CA LEU A 552 -15.06 -0.59 25.79
C LEU A 552 -16.33 -1.17 26.44
N CYS A 553 -17.50 -0.88 25.87
CA CYS A 553 -18.76 -1.44 26.34
C CYS A 553 -19.07 -2.83 25.76
N ASN A 554 -18.26 -3.37 24.86
CA ASN A 554 -18.58 -4.58 24.07
C ASN A 554 -19.96 -4.52 23.39
N CYS A 555 -20.41 -3.33 23.02
CA CYS A 555 -21.72 -3.08 22.45
C CYS A 555 -21.68 -2.61 20.98
N ALA A 556 -20.52 -2.19 20.47
CA ALA A 556 -20.32 -1.82 19.06
C ALA A 556 -19.97 -3.04 18.20
N GLN A 557 -20.31 -2.97 16.93
CA GLN A 557 -19.88 -3.98 15.95
C GLN A 557 -18.73 -3.42 15.10
N THR A 558 -17.66 -4.21 14.96
CA THR A 558 -16.48 -3.86 14.15
C THR A 558 -16.25 -4.81 12.98
N ALA A 559 -16.73 -6.04 13.09
CA ALA A 559 -16.40 -7.11 12.16
C ALA A 559 -17.20 -7.06 10.86
N PRO A 560 -16.57 -7.33 9.71
CA PRO A 560 -17.22 -7.26 8.39
C PRO A 560 -18.31 -8.29 8.14
N ASP A 561 -18.44 -9.30 9.01
CA ASP A 561 -19.53 -10.27 9.01
C ASP A 561 -20.78 -9.80 9.79
N LYS A 562 -20.69 -8.64 10.48
CA LYS A 562 -21.79 -8.12 11.34
C LYS A 562 -22.27 -6.73 10.95
N ILE A 563 -21.48 -5.97 10.24
CA ILE A 563 -21.75 -4.57 9.92
C ILE A 563 -21.47 -4.30 8.44
N GLY A 564 -22.20 -3.36 7.85
CA GLY A 564 -22.16 -3.09 6.42
C GLY A 564 -22.96 -4.09 5.60
N ASN A 565 -22.79 -4.08 4.30
CA ASN A 565 -23.32 -5.12 3.43
C ASN A 565 -22.37 -6.33 3.45
N VAL A 566 -22.72 -7.35 4.23
CA VAL A 566 -21.86 -8.52 4.50
C VAL A 566 -21.45 -9.25 3.22
N ALA A 567 -22.35 -9.40 2.24
CA ALA A 567 -22.03 -10.04 0.97
C ALA A 567 -20.98 -9.22 0.17
N SER A 568 -21.08 -7.90 0.20
CA SER A 568 -20.12 -7.01 -0.42
C SER A 568 -18.78 -7.04 0.29
N ASN A 569 -18.77 -7.01 1.63
CA ASN A 569 -17.55 -7.13 2.42
C ASN A 569 -16.80 -8.41 2.11
N LEU A 570 -17.52 -9.57 2.09
CA LEU A 570 -16.93 -10.86 1.77
C LEU A 570 -16.37 -10.89 0.34
N ALA A 571 -17.09 -10.34 -0.63
CA ALA A 571 -16.65 -10.33 -2.02
C ALA A 571 -15.40 -9.45 -2.24
N ASN A 572 -15.34 -8.29 -1.63
CA ASN A 572 -14.17 -7.39 -1.71
C ASN A 572 -12.96 -7.99 -0.99
N LEU A 573 -13.17 -8.59 0.19
CA LEU A 573 -12.10 -9.26 0.92
C LEU A 573 -11.55 -10.46 0.15
N ARG A 574 -12.39 -11.30 -0.44
CA ARG A 574 -11.94 -12.43 -1.26
C ARG A 574 -11.12 -11.97 -2.47
N GLN A 575 -11.54 -10.89 -3.11
CA GLN A 575 -10.75 -10.29 -4.19
C GLN A 575 -9.37 -9.82 -3.69
N ARG A 576 -9.29 -9.21 -2.49
CA ARG A 576 -8.02 -8.85 -1.85
C ARG A 576 -7.12 -10.08 -1.68
N TYR A 577 -7.69 -11.19 -1.21
CA TYR A 577 -6.94 -12.43 -1.02
C TYR A 577 -6.52 -13.07 -2.35
N GLU A 578 -7.36 -13.06 -3.36
CA GLU A 578 -6.97 -13.49 -4.71
C GLU A 578 -5.76 -12.73 -5.22
N LEU A 579 -5.70 -11.43 -4.97
CA LEU A 579 -4.63 -10.54 -5.39
C LEU A 579 -3.38 -10.58 -4.46
N ALA A 580 -3.38 -11.39 -3.40
CA ALA A 580 -2.26 -11.44 -2.46
C ALA A 580 -0.89 -11.69 -3.13
N PRO A 581 -0.72 -12.57 -4.14
CA PRO A 581 0.54 -12.72 -4.85
C PRO A 581 0.98 -11.46 -5.62
N TYR A 582 0.01 -10.69 -6.13
CA TYR A 582 0.28 -9.42 -6.79
C TYR A 582 0.80 -8.38 -5.79
N TYR A 583 0.06 -8.11 -4.70
CA TYR A 583 0.49 -7.17 -3.64
C TYR A 583 1.84 -7.56 -3.05
N TYR A 584 2.05 -8.84 -2.79
CA TYR A 584 3.30 -9.32 -2.24
C TYR A 584 4.48 -9.12 -3.18
N SER A 585 4.26 -9.30 -4.49
CA SER A 585 5.27 -8.99 -5.50
C SER A 585 5.53 -7.48 -5.62
N LEU A 586 4.50 -6.63 -5.45
CA LEU A 586 4.67 -5.18 -5.39
C LEU A 586 5.52 -4.77 -4.17
N ALA A 587 5.34 -5.41 -3.01
CA ALA A 587 6.18 -5.18 -1.84
C ALA A 587 7.65 -5.55 -2.08
N HIS A 588 7.93 -6.64 -2.81
CA HIS A 588 9.28 -6.96 -3.24
C HIS A 588 9.85 -5.92 -4.23
N ARG A 589 9.01 -5.33 -5.09
CA ARG A 589 9.43 -4.24 -5.98
C ARG A 589 9.69 -2.94 -5.23
N ALA A 590 8.89 -2.63 -4.21
CA ALA A 590 9.14 -1.49 -3.30
C ALA A 590 10.50 -1.65 -2.60
N TYR A 591 10.79 -2.82 -2.05
CA TYR A 591 12.08 -3.13 -1.44
C TYR A 591 13.24 -3.04 -2.44
N ARG A 592 13.10 -3.61 -3.63
CA ARG A 592 14.22 -3.71 -4.60
C ARG A 592 14.44 -2.42 -5.39
N TYR A 593 13.37 -1.73 -5.75
CA TYR A 593 13.42 -0.64 -6.73
C TYR A 593 12.85 0.68 -6.22
N GLY A 594 12.23 0.72 -5.05
CA GLY A 594 11.56 1.92 -4.53
C GLY A 594 10.24 2.22 -5.23
N GLU A 595 9.63 1.26 -5.93
CA GLU A 595 8.33 1.45 -6.58
C GLU A 595 7.19 1.43 -5.56
N PRO A 596 6.24 2.36 -5.62
CA PRO A 596 5.12 2.39 -4.67
C PRO A 596 4.14 1.24 -4.89
N VAL A 597 3.57 0.73 -3.79
CA VAL A 597 2.53 -0.32 -3.84
C VAL A 597 1.20 0.28 -4.30
N VAL A 598 0.85 1.46 -3.81
CA VAL A 598 -0.40 2.20 -4.13
C VAL A 598 -0.03 3.61 -4.60
N PRO A 599 0.45 3.78 -5.84
CA PRO A 599 0.77 5.11 -6.37
C PRO A 599 -0.49 5.90 -6.74
N PRO A 600 -0.46 7.25 -6.60
CA PRO A 600 -1.45 8.09 -7.27
C PRO A 600 -1.26 8.05 -8.80
N LEU A 601 -2.32 8.42 -9.56
CA LEU A 601 -2.23 8.42 -11.02
C LEU A 601 -1.10 9.29 -11.56
N VAL A 602 -0.88 10.46 -10.95
CA VAL A 602 0.17 11.40 -11.36
C VAL A 602 1.56 10.76 -11.37
N TYR A 603 1.79 9.76 -10.55
CA TYR A 603 3.10 9.09 -10.46
C TYR A 603 3.56 8.49 -11.79
N TYR A 604 2.66 7.88 -12.56
CA TYR A 604 2.96 7.33 -13.89
C TYR A 604 2.45 8.18 -15.06
N TYR A 605 1.55 9.14 -14.78
CA TYR A 605 0.89 9.96 -15.80
C TYR A 605 1.09 11.46 -15.57
N GLN A 606 2.26 11.87 -15.06
CA GLN A 606 2.54 13.27 -14.66
C GLN A 606 2.32 14.30 -15.78
N ASN A 607 2.36 13.89 -17.05
CA ASN A 607 2.12 14.78 -18.19
C ASN A 607 0.66 14.95 -18.55
N ASP A 608 -0.24 14.16 -17.94
CA ASP A 608 -1.67 14.32 -18.10
C ASP A 608 -2.20 15.32 -17.06
N PRO A 609 -2.63 16.52 -17.46
CA PRO A 609 -3.06 17.53 -16.49
C PRO A 609 -4.31 17.12 -15.71
N ASN A 610 -5.13 16.19 -16.24
CA ASN A 610 -6.38 15.80 -15.60
C ASN A 610 -6.17 14.94 -14.35
N VAL A 611 -5.01 14.27 -14.23
CA VAL A 611 -4.74 13.39 -13.08
C VAL A 611 -4.00 14.09 -11.95
N ARG A 612 -3.56 15.33 -12.13
CA ARG A 612 -2.66 16.00 -11.20
C ARG A 612 -3.31 16.42 -9.88
N GLU A 613 -4.61 16.66 -9.87
CA GLU A 613 -5.36 17.00 -8.66
C GLU A 613 -6.27 15.85 -8.20
N MET A 614 -6.00 14.62 -8.65
CA MET A 614 -6.90 13.51 -8.49
C MET A 614 -6.49 12.64 -7.30
N GLY A 615 -7.22 12.72 -6.18
CA GLY A 615 -7.04 11.92 -4.98
C GLY A 615 -7.92 10.68 -4.91
N HIS A 616 -9.08 10.70 -5.59
CA HIS A 616 -10.09 9.64 -5.54
C HIS A 616 -9.93 8.55 -6.62
N GLU A 617 -8.89 8.59 -7.40
CA GLU A 617 -8.49 7.52 -8.32
C GLU A 617 -7.03 7.20 -8.10
N LYS A 618 -6.72 5.93 -7.91
CA LYS A 618 -5.38 5.45 -7.55
C LYS A 618 -5.04 4.20 -8.32
N LEU A 619 -3.77 3.90 -8.34
CA LEU A 619 -3.28 2.64 -8.89
C LEU A 619 -2.95 1.65 -7.78
N VAL A 620 -3.03 0.37 -8.09
CA VAL A 620 -2.39 -0.71 -7.35
C VAL A 620 -1.28 -1.26 -8.26
N GLY A 621 -0.04 -1.00 -7.88
CA GLY A 621 1.10 -1.13 -8.77
C GLY A 621 0.94 -0.23 -9.99
N ARG A 622 1.30 -0.73 -11.18
CA ARG A 622 1.15 -0.01 -12.44
C ARG A 622 -0.08 -0.45 -13.25
N ASP A 623 -0.68 -1.56 -12.87
CA ASP A 623 -1.52 -2.36 -13.77
C ASP A 623 -3.02 -2.22 -13.48
N LEU A 624 -3.40 -1.83 -12.27
CA LEU A 624 -4.79 -1.71 -11.86
C LEU A 624 -5.10 -0.27 -11.44
N LEU A 625 -6.12 0.34 -12.03
CA LEU A 625 -6.66 1.64 -11.68
C LEU A 625 -7.98 1.44 -10.96
N VAL A 626 -8.16 2.04 -9.78
CA VAL A 626 -9.37 1.89 -8.95
C VAL A 626 -9.89 3.25 -8.55
N GLY A 627 -11.20 3.44 -8.71
CA GLY A 627 -11.89 4.65 -8.29
C GLY A 627 -12.59 4.44 -6.96
N VAL A 628 -12.33 5.31 -6.00
CA VAL A 628 -12.90 5.26 -4.65
C VAL A 628 -14.16 6.10 -4.50
N VAL A 629 -14.97 5.81 -3.51
CA VAL A 629 -16.23 6.49 -3.23
C VAL A 629 -16.34 6.79 -1.74
N ALA A 630 -16.80 7.98 -1.41
CA ALA A 630 -17.14 8.40 -0.07
C ALA A 630 -18.36 9.34 -0.14
N GLY A 631 -19.54 8.77 -0.43
CA GLY A 631 -20.76 9.54 -0.63
C GLY A 631 -22.03 8.81 -0.24
N LYS A 632 -23.07 9.56 0.13
CA LYS A 632 -24.38 8.99 0.53
C LYS A 632 -25.18 8.55 -0.70
N ASN A 633 -25.72 7.33 -0.62
CA ASN A 633 -26.60 6.76 -1.64
C ASN A 633 -25.99 6.63 -3.05
N GLU A 634 -24.68 6.53 -3.12
CA GLU A 634 -23.96 6.41 -4.40
C GLU A 634 -24.26 5.07 -5.07
N ARG A 635 -24.60 5.12 -6.36
CA ARG A 635 -24.91 3.93 -7.18
C ARG A 635 -23.97 3.77 -8.36
N SER A 636 -23.34 4.87 -8.78
CA SER A 636 -22.35 4.93 -9.85
C SER A 636 -21.36 6.05 -9.57
N ARG A 637 -20.23 6.04 -10.25
CA ARG A 637 -19.32 7.17 -10.28
C ARG A 637 -18.73 7.36 -11.68
N ASN A 638 -18.26 8.56 -11.95
CA ASN A 638 -17.46 8.84 -13.13
C ASN A 638 -16.01 8.40 -12.89
N MET A 639 -15.38 7.84 -13.92
CA MET A 639 -14.00 7.38 -13.90
C MET A 639 -13.20 8.09 -14.98
N TYR A 640 -12.04 8.64 -14.62
CA TYR A 640 -11.08 9.10 -15.59
C TYR A 640 -10.13 7.96 -15.97
N LEU A 641 -10.02 7.69 -17.25
CA LEU A 641 -9.04 6.72 -17.73
C LEU A 641 -7.96 7.46 -18.55
N PRO A 642 -6.69 7.41 -18.14
CA PRO A 642 -5.60 7.93 -18.98
C PRO A 642 -5.59 7.30 -20.36
N ALA A 643 -4.94 7.96 -21.33
CA ALA A 643 -4.87 7.46 -22.70
C ALA A 643 -4.32 6.02 -22.74
N GLY A 644 -5.02 5.16 -23.49
CA GLY A 644 -4.71 3.75 -23.60
C GLY A 644 -5.95 2.86 -23.68
N THR A 645 -5.73 1.57 -23.63
CA THR A 645 -6.80 0.57 -23.57
C THR A 645 -6.90 -0.01 -22.17
N TRP A 646 -8.10 -0.04 -21.64
CA TRP A 646 -8.43 -0.50 -20.30
C TRP A 646 -9.53 -1.57 -20.35
N TYR A 647 -9.53 -2.43 -19.40
CA TYR A 647 -10.56 -3.46 -19.22
C TYR A 647 -11.16 -3.34 -17.83
N ASP A 648 -12.48 -3.21 -17.75
CA ASP A 648 -13.18 -3.30 -16.46
C ASP A 648 -12.86 -4.65 -15.81
N TYR A 649 -12.31 -4.60 -14.60
CA TYR A 649 -11.79 -5.80 -13.93
C TYR A 649 -12.89 -6.82 -13.56
N ALA A 650 -14.11 -6.31 -13.28
CA ALA A 650 -15.23 -7.14 -12.87
C ALA A 650 -16.00 -7.71 -14.06
N THR A 651 -16.20 -6.93 -15.12
CA THR A 651 -17.05 -7.29 -16.26
C THR A 651 -16.30 -7.75 -17.49
N GLY A 652 -15.01 -7.40 -17.62
CA GLY A 652 -14.19 -7.62 -18.80
C GLY A 652 -14.48 -6.65 -19.94
N GLU A 653 -15.32 -5.63 -19.73
CA GLU A 653 -15.61 -4.61 -20.76
C GLU A 653 -14.32 -3.90 -21.18
N LYS A 654 -14.08 -3.82 -22.50
CA LYS A 654 -12.96 -3.11 -23.06
C LYS A 654 -13.32 -1.65 -23.33
N LEU A 655 -12.49 -0.74 -22.84
CA LEU A 655 -12.61 0.70 -23.04
C LEU A 655 -11.32 1.24 -23.66
N THR A 656 -11.48 2.04 -24.71
CA THR A 656 -10.36 2.79 -25.31
C THR A 656 -10.47 4.23 -24.91
N SER A 657 -9.44 4.77 -24.29
CA SER A 657 -9.39 6.15 -23.80
C SER A 657 -8.34 6.97 -24.56
N THR A 658 -8.65 8.20 -24.82
CA THR A 658 -7.72 9.24 -25.29
C THR A 658 -7.28 10.17 -24.13
N GLY A 659 -7.56 9.80 -22.88
CA GLY A 659 -7.50 10.64 -21.70
C GLY A 659 -8.86 11.31 -21.46
N GLN A 660 -9.86 10.56 -20.99
CA GLN A 660 -11.24 11.05 -20.88
C GLN A 660 -12.03 10.42 -19.74
N TRP A 661 -13.13 11.06 -19.39
CA TRP A 661 -14.08 10.56 -18.40
C TRP A 661 -15.05 9.55 -19.00
N PHE A 662 -15.30 8.49 -18.25
CA PHE A 662 -16.32 7.47 -18.49
C PHE A 662 -17.36 7.59 -17.38
N ASN A 663 -18.55 8.01 -17.74
CA ASN A 663 -19.61 8.34 -16.79
C ASN A 663 -20.37 7.09 -16.33
N ASP A 664 -21.03 7.23 -15.18
CA ASP A 664 -21.99 6.25 -14.63
C ASP A 664 -21.46 4.83 -14.48
N ARG A 665 -20.19 4.67 -14.09
CA ARG A 665 -19.64 3.33 -13.80
C ARG A 665 -20.31 2.77 -12.55
N PRO A 666 -20.95 1.60 -12.64
CA PRO A 666 -21.77 1.08 -11.56
C PRO A 666 -20.94 0.69 -10.34
N LEU A 667 -21.44 1.03 -9.15
CA LEU A 667 -20.89 0.58 -7.86
C LEU A 667 -21.51 -0.73 -7.38
N TRP A 668 -22.68 -1.08 -7.89
CA TRP A 668 -23.40 -2.29 -7.55
C TRP A 668 -23.46 -3.22 -8.75
N VAL A 669 -22.75 -4.36 -8.66
CA VAL A 669 -22.73 -5.37 -9.71
C VAL A 669 -23.25 -6.69 -9.10
N ASN A 670 -24.35 -7.20 -9.64
CA ASN A 670 -25.03 -8.41 -9.14
C ASN A 670 -25.34 -8.40 -7.63
N GLY A 671 -25.76 -7.24 -7.11
CA GLY A 671 -26.12 -7.06 -5.70
C GLY A 671 -24.94 -6.90 -4.75
N VAL A 672 -23.72 -6.80 -5.27
CA VAL A 672 -22.47 -6.59 -4.52
C VAL A 672 -21.94 -5.20 -4.79
N PHE A 673 -21.66 -4.45 -3.73
CA PHE A 673 -20.95 -3.18 -3.83
C PHE A 673 -19.47 -3.43 -4.16
N ARG A 674 -18.99 -2.81 -5.21
CA ARG A 674 -17.58 -2.86 -5.63
C ARG A 674 -17.12 -1.51 -6.13
N LEU A 675 -15.88 -1.15 -5.82
CA LEU A 675 -15.24 -0.01 -6.44
C LEU A 675 -14.93 -0.33 -7.91
N PRO A 676 -15.20 0.60 -8.86
CA PRO A 676 -14.81 0.41 -10.24
C PRO A 676 -13.31 0.27 -10.36
N ALA A 677 -12.89 -0.82 -10.96
CA ALA A 677 -11.47 -1.14 -11.16
C ALA A 677 -11.22 -1.49 -12.62
N PHE A 678 -10.10 -1.02 -13.15
CA PHE A 678 -9.71 -1.21 -14.55
C PHE A 678 -8.28 -1.73 -14.65
N ALA A 679 -8.08 -2.78 -15.43
CA ALA A 679 -6.76 -3.25 -15.79
C ALA A 679 -6.33 -2.65 -17.13
N ARG A 680 -5.08 -2.18 -17.22
CA ARG A 680 -4.56 -1.72 -18.50
C ARG A 680 -4.29 -2.89 -19.44
N THR A 681 -4.33 -2.65 -20.74
CA THR A 681 -3.84 -3.65 -21.72
C THR A 681 -2.40 -4.04 -21.45
N GLY A 682 -2.04 -5.31 -21.68
CA GLY A 682 -0.73 -5.86 -21.37
C GLY A 682 -0.49 -6.15 -19.87
N ALA A 683 -1.44 -5.89 -19.00
CA ALA A 683 -1.30 -6.22 -17.57
C ALA A 683 -1.24 -7.74 -17.34
N ILE A 684 -0.42 -8.14 -16.38
CA ILE A 684 -0.29 -9.53 -15.92
C ILE A 684 -0.44 -9.53 -14.41
N ILE A 685 -1.53 -10.07 -13.91
CA ILE A 685 -1.91 -10.05 -12.50
C ILE A 685 -1.83 -11.47 -11.92
N PRO A 686 -0.79 -11.83 -11.17
CA PRO A 686 -0.74 -13.09 -10.47
C PRO A 686 -1.76 -13.14 -9.33
N LYS A 687 -2.47 -14.26 -9.22
CA LYS A 687 -3.52 -14.50 -8.25
C LYS A 687 -3.31 -15.82 -7.54
N MET A 688 -3.90 -15.99 -6.35
CA MET A 688 -4.07 -17.27 -5.69
C MET A 688 -5.53 -17.72 -5.77
N PHE A 689 -5.75 -19.02 -5.57
CA PHE A 689 -7.08 -19.58 -5.48
C PHE A 689 -7.73 -19.22 -4.13
N VAL A 690 -8.95 -18.70 -4.17
CA VAL A 690 -9.74 -18.33 -2.98
C VAL A 690 -11.16 -18.89 -3.11
N ASP A 691 -11.65 -19.51 -2.03
CA ASP A 691 -13.02 -20.00 -1.91
C ASP A 691 -13.49 -19.97 -0.46
N ASP A 692 -14.64 -20.58 -0.17
CA ASP A 692 -15.25 -20.68 1.17
C ASP A 692 -14.38 -21.38 2.23
N LYS A 693 -13.34 -22.11 1.81
CA LYS A 693 -12.43 -22.83 2.69
C LYS A 693 -11.12 -22.10 2.96
N THR A 694 -10.87 -21.02 2.27
CA THR A 694 -9.64 -20.22 2.44
C THR A 694 -9.66 -19.53 3.79
N MET A 695 -8.62 -19.72 4.59
CA MET A 695 -8.52 -19.20 5.94
C MET A 695 -7.70 -17.92 6.03
N ASN A 696 -6.65 -17.76 5.21
CA ASN A 696 -5.71 -16.65 5.27
C ASN A 696 -4.94 -16.45 3.96
N VAL A 697 -4.13 -15.38 3.86
CA VAL A 697 -3.33 -15.04 2.65
C VAL A 697 -2.19 -16.03 2.38
N THR A 698 -1.85 -16.92 3.32
CA THR A 698 -0.83 -17.95 3.08
C THR A 698 -1.41 -19.19 2.39
N GLY A 699 -2.72 -19.21 2.16
CA GLY A 699 -3.42 -20.32 1.48
C GLY A 699 -3.80 -21.48 2.40
N LYS A 700 -3.75 -21.29 3.74
CA LYS A 700 -4.27 -22.29 4.68
C LYS A 700 -5.78 -22.48 4.47
N ARG A 701 -6.26 -23.73 4.62
CA ARG A 701 -7.65 -24.09 4.32
C ARG A 701 -8.27 -24.86 5.46
N THR A 702 -9.59 -24.70 5.63
CA THR A 702 -10.37 -25.38 6.69
C THR A 702 -10.42 -26.91 6.54
N ASP A 703 -10.24 -27.43 5.34
CA ASP A 703 -10.22 -28.87 5.04
C ASP A 703 -8.81 -29.47 4.92
N ALA A 704 -7.78 -28.69 5.29
CA ALA A 704 -6.37 -29.05 5.17
C ALA A 704 -5.92 -29.41 3.73
N SER A 705 -6.74 -29.14 2.71
CA SER A 705 -6.34 -29.32 1.30
C SER A 705 -5.33 -28.28 0.88
N THR A 706 -4.51 -28.59 -0.11
CA THR A 706 -3.54 -27.66 -0.71
C THR A 706 -4.08 -27.15 -2.04
N ARG A 707 -4.06 -25.85 -2.22
CA ARG A 707 -4.39 -25.14 -3.46
C ARG A 707 -3.24 -24.19 -3.76
N ASP A 708 -2.24 -24.67 -4.50
CA ASP A 708 -0.97 -23.98 -4.75
C ASP A 708 -0.82 -23.54 -6.21
N GLU A 709 -1.90 -23.61 -7.01
CA GLU A 709 -1.90 -23.17 -8.38
C GLU A 709 -1.55 -21.68 -8.51
N LEU A 710 -0.67 -21.37 -9.46
CA LEU A 710 -0.45 -20.02 -9.94
C LEU A 710 -1.53 -19.66 -10.95
N ILE A 711 -2.34 -18.69 -10.64
CA ILE A 711 -3.33 -18.12 -11.57
C ILE A 711 -2.74 -16.81 -12.10
N ALA A 712 -2.58 -16.68 -13.40
CA ALA A 712 -2.14 -15.44 -14.06
C ALA A 712 -3.32 -14.89 -14.88
N ARG A 713 -3.89 -13.77 -14.47
CA ARG A 713 -4.84 -13.00 -15.30
C ARG A 713 -4.05 -12.09 -16.22
N VAL A 714 -4.22 -12.25 -17.50
CA VAL A 714 -3.41 -11.62 -18.55
C VAL A 714 -4.32 -10.87 -19.52
N TYR A 715 -4.04 -9.63 -19.76
CA TYR A 715 -4.75 -8.76 -20.71
C TYR A 715 -3.94 -8.68 -21.99
N ALA A 716 -4.42 -9.33 -23.06
CA ALA A 716 -3.67 -9.47 -24.31
C ALA A 716 -3.33 -8.09 -24.93
N ASP A 717 -2.08 -7.95 -25.36
CA ASP A 717 -1.57 -6.74 -26.01
C ASP A 717 -0.57 -7.10 -27.10
N PRO A 718 -0.59 -6.43 -28.26
CA PRO A 718 0.45 -6.58 -29.29
C PRO A 718 1.85 -6.23 -28.79
N ALA A 719 1.97 -5.25 -27.88
CA ALA A 719 3.24 -4.96 -27.21
C ALA A 719 3.56 -6.06 -26.19
N ALA A 720 4.76 -6.58 -26.27
CA ALA A 720 5.23 -7.55 -25.27
C ALA A 720 5.30 -6.91 -23.90
N SER A 721 4.84 -7.62 -22.87
CA SER A 721 4.92 -7.19 -21.48
C SER A 721 5.31 -8.35 -20.56
N ALA A 722 5.80 -7.98 -19.36
CA ALA A 722 6.22 -8.96 -18.37
C ALA A 722 5.95 -8.46 -16.95
N PHE A 723 5.74 -9.42 -16.05
CA PHE A 723 5.63 -9.21 -14.61
C PHE A 723 6.47 -10.27 -13.88
N THR A 724 7.23 -9.85 -12.87
CA THR A 724 8.00 -10.78 -12.04
C THR A 724 7.23 -11.10 -10.77
N LEU A 725 6.80 -12.35 -10.65
CA LEU A 725 6.26 -12.90 -9.41
C LEU A 725 7.41 -13.18 -8.43
N TYR A 726 7.29 -12.69 -7.22
CA TYR A 726 8.19 -12.95 -6.10
C TYR A 726 7.52 -13.82 -5.05
N GLU A 727 8.24 -14.85 -4.61
CA GLU A 727 7.79 -15.80 -3.58
C GLU A 727 8.91 -16.08 -2.59
N ASP A 728 8.58 -16.10 -1.30
CA ASP A 728 9.46 -16.51 -0.20
C ASP A 728 8.62 -17.16 0.91
N ASP A 729 9.19 -17.40 2.08
CA ASP A 729 8.49 -18.04 3.20
C ASP A 729 7.41 -17.14 3.87
N GLY A 730 7.36 -15.86 3.50
CA GLY A 730 6.38 -14.89 4.01
C GLY A 730 6.58 -14.45 5.45
N ALA A 731 7.66 -14.88 6.13
CA ALA A 731 7.84 -14.65 7.55
C ALA A 731 9.27 -14.27 7.95
N SER A 732 10.29 -14.84 7.29
CA SER A 732 11.69 -14.59 7.64
C SER A 732 12.32 -13.50 6.77
N THR A 733 13.44 -12.96 7.26
CA THR A 733 14.31 -12.02 6.52
C THR A 733 15.18 -12.72 5.46
N GLY A 734 15.02 -14.03 5.25
CA GLY A 734 15.81 -14.82 4.30
C GLY A 734 15.83 -14.26 2.87
N TYR A 735 14.78 -13.55 2.43
CA TYR A 735 14.73 -12.91 1.12
C TYR A 735 15.84 -11.87 0.91
N GLN A 736 16.33 -11.24 1.97
CA GLN A 736 17.44 -10.27 1.93
C GLN A 736 18.78 -10.95 1.60
N SER A 737 18.92 -12.23 1.92
CA SER A 737 20.09 -13.06 1.64
C SER A 737 19.88 -14.03 0.47
N GLY A 738 18.86 -13.79 -0.38
CA GLY A 738 18.62 -14.56 -1.59
C GLY A 738 17.68 -15.75 -1.44
N SER A 739 17.08 -15.99 -0.24
CA SER A 739 16.06 -17.03 -0.04
C SER A 739 14.72 -16.57 -0.61
N VAL A 740 14.66 -16.44 -1.91
CA VAL A 740 13.52 -15.95 -2.70
C VAL A 740 13.46 -16.69 -4.03
N ARG A 741 12.27 -17.00 -4.48
CA ARG A 741 12.01 -17.52 -5.82
C ARG A 741 11.36 -16.43 -6.67
N THR A 742 11.85 -16.29 -7.91
CA THR A 742 11.27 -15.41 -8.92
C THR A 742 10.79 -16.21 -10.11
N THR A 743 9.64 -15.80 -10.65
CA THR A 743 9.07 -16.36 -11.87
C THR A 743 8.65 -15.22 -12.78
N GLN A 744 9.24 -15.13 -13.96
CA GLN A 744 8.80 -14.14 -14.94
C GLN A 744 7.55 -14.66 -15.66
N LEU A 745 6.52 -13.86 -15.67
CA LEU A 745 5.31 -14.03 -16.46
C LEU A 745 5.39 -13.06 -17.63
N SER A 746 5.13 -13.51 -18.86
CA SER A 746 5.16 -12.62 -20.02
C SER A 746 4.02 -12.90 -20.97
N GLN A 747 3.65 -11.91 -21.77
CA GLN A 747 2.61 -12.02 -22.78
C GLN A 747 2.99 -11.25 -24.05
N GLN A 748 2.44 -11.69 -25.17
CA GLN A 748 2.41 -10.96 -26.43
C GLN A 748 1.28 -11.48 -27.33
N LEU A 749 0.55 -10.59 -27.97
CA LEU A 749 -0.40 -10.89 -29.04
C LEU A 749 0.26 -10.62 -30.38
N SER A 750 0.45 -11.68 -31.20
CA SER A 750 0.99 -11.55 -32.56
C SER A 750 -0.02 -12.10 -33.59
N GLY A 751 -0.58 -11.23 -34.39
CA GLY A 751 -1.71 -11.57 -35.26
C GLY A 751 -2.89 -12.10 -34.46
N SER A 752 -3.33 -13.33 -34.70
CA SER A 752 -4.40 -13.99 -33.96
C SER A 752 -3.90 -14.91 -32.84
N THR A 753 -2.61 -14.91 -32.52
CA THR A 753 -2.05 -15.77 -31.47
C THR A 753 -1.61 -14.95 -30.28
N ALA A 754 -2.27 -15.15 -29.13
CA ALA A 754 -1.81 -14.62 -27.85
C ALA A 754 -0.92 -15.69 -27.16
N THR A 755 0.30 -15.33 -26.88
CA THR A 755 1.27 -16.19 -26.19
C THR A 755 1.47 -15.71 -24.77
N VAL A 756 1.29 -16.60 -23.80
CA VAL A 756 1.55 -16.34 -22.37
C VAL A 756 2.57 -17.35 -21.88
N THR A 757 3.68 -16.86 -21.34
CA THR A 757 4.76 -17.72 -20.83
C THR A 757 4.91 -17.53 -19.33
N VAL A 758 4.84 -18.64 -18.59
CA VAL A 758 5.33 -18.76 -17.24
C VAL A 758 6.74 -19.32 -17.34
N ALA A 759 7.74 -18.49 -17.18
CA ALA A 759 9.14 -18.88 -17.31
C ALA A 759 9.55 -19.94 -16.25
N ALA A 760 10.68 -20.59 -16.47
CA ALA A 760 11.32 -21.38 -15.43
C ALA A 760 11.64 -20.48 -14.24
N SER A 761 11.22 -20.91 -13.06
CA SER A 761 11.49 -20.18 -11.82
C SER A 761 12.97 -20.23 -11.46
N SER A 762 13.50 -19.15 -10.92
CA SER A 762 14.86 -19.01 -10.40
C SER A 762 14.85 -18.79 -8.90
N GLY A 763 15.82 -19.37 -8.18
CA GLY A 763 15.91 -19.30 -6.72
C GLY A 763 14.97 -20.27 -6.01
N THR A 764 15.09 -20.32 -4.69
CA THR A 764 14.29 -21.17 -3.81
C THR A 764 14.24 -20.59 -2.40
N TYR A 765 13.36 -21.12 -1.56
CA TYR A 765 13.23 -20.75 -0.15
C TYR A 765 12.72 -21.96 0.66
N PRO A 766 12.86 -21.97 2.00
CA PRO A 766 12.35 -23.05 2.84
C PRO A 766 10.83 -23.25 2.66
N GLY A 767 10.41 -24.49 2.34
CA GLY A 767 9.01 -24.81 2.07
C GLY A 767 8.55 -24.54 0.62
N ALA A 768 9.43 -24.10 -0.28
CA ALA A 768 9.08 -23.87 -1.68
C ALA A 768 8.65 -25.16 -2.39
N GLY A 769 7.44 -25.18 -2.97
CA GLY A 769 6.97 -26.29 -3.80
C GLY A 769 7.86 -26.48 -5.05
N THR A 770 8.10 -27.72 -5.46
CA THR A 770 8.91 -28.04 -6.64
C THR A 770 8.09 -28.16 -7.91
N SER A 771 6.78 -28.32 -7.79
CA SER A 771 5.82 -28.40 -8.91
C SER A 771 4.52 -27.71 -8.52
N ARG A 772 3.79 -27.19 -9.50
CA ARG A 772 2.46 -26.62 -9.32
C ARG A 772 1.66 -26.63 -10.61
N GLN A 773 0.34 -26.51 -10.49
CA GLN A 773 -0.53 -26.22 -11.61
C GLN A 773 -0.42 -24.73 -11.99
N ASN A 774 -0.47 -24.44 -13.29
CA ASN A 774 -0.49 -23.07 -13.78
C ASN A 774 -1.81 -22.85 -14.52
N VAL A 775 -2.50 -21.77 -14.17
CA VAL A 775 -3.76 -21.34 -14.76
C VAL A 775 -3.55 -19.99 -15.43
N VAL A 776 -3.94 -19.84 -16.69
CA VAL A 776 -3.94 -18.60 -17.41
C VAL A 776 -5.38 -18.16 -17.64
N GLU A 777 -5.76 -17.02 -17.11
CA GLU A 777 -7.00 -16.30 -17.40
C GLU A 777 -6.67 -15.23 -18.45
N LEU A 778 -6.83 -15.54 -19.74
CA LEU A 778 -6.56 -14.62 -20.83
C LEU A 778 -7.79 -13.76 -21.12
N VAL A 779 -7.66 -12.45 -20.99
CA VAL A 779 -8.64 -11.46 -21.44
C VAL A 779 -8.21 -10.95 -22.81
N ALA A 780 -9.06 -11.17 -23.83
CA ALA A 780 -8.77 -10.83 -25.21
C ALA A 780 -10.04 -10.39 -25.95
N ASP A 781 -9.91 -9.76 -27.11
CA ASP A 781 -11.06 -9.21 -27.87
C ASP A 781 -11.98 -10.31 -28.44
N THR A 782 -11.45 -11.51 -28.61
CA THR A 782 -12.18 -12.64 -29.20
C THR A 782 -11.91 -13.93 -28.44
N GLN A 783 -12.83 -14.89 -28.54
CA GLN A 783 -12.69 -16.21 -27.95
C GLN A 783 -11.58 -17.01 -28.66
N ALA A 784 -11.04 -18.01 -27.97
CA ALA A 784 -10.07 -18.91 -28.59
C ALA A 784 -10.76 -20.03 -29.38
N SER A 785 -10.13 -20.44 -30.48
CA SER A 785 -10.47 -21.62 -31.26
C SER A 785 -9.59 -22.82 -30.93
N ALA A 786 -8.39 -22.58 -30.41
CA ALA A 786 -7.45 -23.61 -29.97
C ALA A 786 -6.52 -23.06 -28.92
N VAL A 787 -6.01 -23.92 -28.04
CA VAL A 787 -4.96 -23.59 -27.08
C VAL A 787 -3.93 -24.72 -27.08
N THR A 788 -2.65 -24.35 -27.09
CA THR A 788 -1.56 -25.31 -26.91
C THR A 788 -0.75 -24.98 -25.65
N LEU A 789 -0.12 -26.00 -25.07
CA LEU A 789 0.87 -25.86 -24.01
C LEU A 789 2.19 -26.44 -24.51
N ASN A 790 3.23 -25.64 -24.60
CA ASN A 790 4.54 -25.99 -25.17
C ASN A 790 4.40 -26.68 -26.56
N GLY A 791 3.49 -26.15 -27.39
CA GLY A 791 3.21 -26.67 -28.71
C GLY A 791 2.26 -27.88 -28.76
N THR A 792 1.91 -28.49 -27.64
CA THR A 792 0.95 -29.61 -27.54
C THR A 792 -0.46 -29.08 -27.36
N ALA A 793 -1.43 -29.53 -28.16
CA ALA A 793 -2.81 -29.13 -28.07
C ALA A 793 -3.43 -29.53 -26.74
N LEU A 794 -4.13 -28.59 -26.09
CA LEU A 794 -4.92 -28.85 -24.90
C LEU A 794 -6.37 -29.19 -25.27
N THR A 795 -6.99 -30.07 -24.49
CA THR A 795 -8.40 -30.43 -24.65
C THR A 795 -9.30 -29.24 -24.32
N GLN A 796 -10.23 -28.90 -25.19
CA GLN A 796 -11.29 -27.95 -24.92
C GLN A 796 -12.41 -28.58 -24.11
N TYR A 797 -12.87 -27.88 -23.07
CA TYR A 797 -14.06 -28.22 -22.31
C TYR A 797 -15.15 -27.18 -22.56
N LEU A 798 -16.40 -27.63 -22.65
CA LEU A 798 -17.53 -26.76 -22.97
C LEU A 798 -18.16 -26.13 -21.73
N THR A 799 -17.88 -26.66 -20.54
CA THR A 799 -18.43 -26.17 -19.27
C THR A 799 -17.32 -25.97 -18.25
N LYS A 800 -17.53 -25.01 -17.34
CA LYS A 800 -16.60 -24.78 -16.21
C LYS A 800 -16.47 -26.03 -15.33
N ALA A 801 -17.57 -26.75 -15.07
CA ALA A 801 -17.56 -27.95 -14.24
C ALA A 801 -16.68 -29.07 -14.83
N ALA A 802 -16.79 -29.33 -16.16
CA ALA A 802 -15.94 -30.31 -16.84
C ALA A 802 -14.45 -29.85 -16.84
N PHE A 803 -14.21 -28.57 -17.06
CA PHE A 803 -12.86 -28.00 -16.97
C PHE A 803 -12.29 -28.14 -15.56
N ASP A 804 -13.05 -27.79 -14.51
CA ASP A 804 -12.59 -27.85 -13.11
C ASP A 804 -12.19 -29.27 -12.71
N ALA A 805 -12.94 -30.27 -13.16
CA ALA A 805 -12.70 -31.70 -12.89
C ALA A 805 -11.46 -32.27 -13.63
N ALA A 806 -11.01 -31.62 -14.70
CA ALA A 806 -9.88 -32.07 -15.49
C ALA A 806 -8.53 -31.65 -14.86
N SER A 807 -7.46 -32.38 -15.14
CA SER A 807 -6.10 -32.02 -14.70
C SER A 807 -5.46 -30.93 -15.57
N SER A 808 -5.82 -30.85 -16.86
CA SER A 808 -5.34 -29.86 -17.82
C SER A 808 -6.40 -29.65 -18.91
N GLY A 809 -6.34 -28.52 -19.60
CA GLY A 809 -7.25 -28.18 -20.68
C GLY A 809 -7.56 -26.71 -20.74
N TRP A 810 -8.59 -26.36 -21.49
CA TRP A 810 -9.05 -24.97 -21.59
C TRP A 810 -10.56 -24.90 -21.89
N TYR A 811 -11.14 -23.72 -21.63
CA TYR A 811 -12.52 -23.41 -22.00
C TYR A 811 -12.69 -21.92 -22.26
N ASN A 812 -13.66 -21.56 -23.09
CA ASN A 812 -14.12 -20.18 -23.23
C ASN A 812 -15.11 -19.87 -22.09
N ALA A 813 -14.70 -18.99 -21.17
CA ALA A 813 -15.50 -18.65 -19.99
C ALA A 813 -16.62 -17.65 -20.28
N GLY A 814 -16.67 -17.14 -21.50
CA GLY A 814 -17.60 -16.09 -21.93
C GLY A 814 -17.05 -14.68 -21.74
N GLY A 815 -17.74 -13.68 -22.31
CA GLY A 815 -17.17 -12.35 -22.39
C GLY A 815 -15.85 -12.38 -23.14
N ASN A 816 -14.87 -11.67 -22.61
CA ASN A 816 -13.53 -11.59 -23.18
C ASN A 816 -12.55 -12.61 -22.56
N LEU A 817 -13.03 -13.61 -21.82
CA LEU A 817 -12.20 -14.46 -20.96
C LEU A 817 -12.06 -15.89 -21.53
N VAL A 818 -10.83 -16.32 -21.75
CA VAL A 818 -10.44 -17.69 -22.04
C VAL A 818 -9.57 -18.21 -20.89
N VAL A 819 -9.89 -19.40 -20.36
CA VAL A 819 -9.14 -19.98 -19.25
C VAL A 819 -8.48 -21.29 -19.70
N ALA A 820 -7.18 -21.38 -19.46
CA ALA A 820 -6.40 -22.60 -19.74
C ALA A 820 -5.61 -23.00 -18.49
N LYS A 821 -5.44 -24.32 -18.28
CA LYS A 821 -4.60 -24.82 -17.17
C LYS A 821 -3.71 -25.98 -17.61
N SER A 822 -2.53 -26.05 -17.02
CA SER A 822 -1.64 -27.19 -17.11
C SER A 822 -1.99 -28.26 -16.06
N ALA A 823 -1.47 -29.47 -16.21
CA ALA A 823 -1.26 -30.35 -15.07
C ALA A 823 -0.25 -29.75 -14.09
N SER A 824 -0.01 -30.38 -12.93
CA SER A 824 1.10 -29.98 -12.06
C SER A 824 2.43 -30.25 -12.79
N LEU A 825 3.22 -29.22 -13.00
CA LEU A 825 4.49 -29.25 -13.69
C LEU A 825 5.60 -28.67 -12.82
N ALA A 826 6.83 -29.15 -13.05
CA ALA A 826 8.01 -28.63 -12.31
C ALA A 826 8.13 -27.10 -12.46
N VAL A 827 8.37 -26.40 -11.35
CA VAL A 827 8.53 -24.94 -11.39
C VAL A 827 9.76 -24.50 -12.21
N THR A 828 10.75 -25.37 -12.33
CA THR A 828 11.99 -25.15 -13.07
C THR A 828 11.86 -25.34 -14.60
N SER A 829 10.70 -25.71 -15.12
CA SER A 829 10.42 -25.78 -16.56
C SER A 829 9.56 -24.59 -17.00
N ALA A 830 9.77 -24.09 -18.20
CA ALA A 830 8.91 -23.06 -18.78
C ALA A 830 7.57 -23.68 -19.26
N LYS A 831 6.49 -22.90 -19.19
CA LYS A 831 5.16 -23.24 -19.67
C LYS A 831 4.69 -22.12 -20.59
N THR A 832 4.60 -22.42 -21.88
CA THR A 832 4.14 -21.48 -22.89
C THR A 832 2.76 -21.90 -23.37
N PHE A 833 1.77 -21.10 -23.02
CA PHE A 833 0.40 -21.23 -23.52
C PHE A 833 0.27 -20.37 -24.78
N ALA A 834 -0.19 -20.96 -25.89
CA ALA A 834 -0.50 -20.21 -27.11
C ALA A 834 -2.01 -20.38 -27.40
N PHE A 835 -2.69 -19.27 -27.42
CA PHE A 835 -4.13 -19.15 -27.66
C PHE A 835 -4.35 -18.69 -29.11
N THR A 836 -4.94 -19.50 -29.95
CA THR A 836 -5.38 -19.09 -31.28
C THR A 836 -6.73 -18.40 -31.15
N LEU A 837 -6.76 -17.07 -31.27
CA LEU A 837 -7.95 -16.25 -31.18
C LEU A 837 -8.66 -16.15 -32.52
N GLY A 838 -9.93 -15.73 -32.52
CA GLY A 838 -10.64 -15.49 -33.79
C GLY A 838 -12.11 -15.87 -33.82
N GLN A 839 -12.66 -16.37 -32.72
CA GLN A 839 -14.12 -16.58 -32.57
C GLN A 839 -14.70 -15.42 -31.78
N ALA A 840 -15.44 -14.54 -32.45
CA ALA A 840 -16.16 -13.46 -31.78
C ALA A 840 -17.25 -14.04 -30.86
N PRO A 841 -17.47 -13.45 -29.67
CA PRO A 841 -18.58 -13.81 -28.82
C PRO A 841 -19.93 -13.62 -29.54
N VAL A 842 -20.90 -14.44 -29.16
CA VAL A 842 -22.24 -14.38 -29.75
C VAL A 842 -23.26 -13.86 -28.73
N SER A 843 -24.42 -13.44 -29.25
CA SER A 843 -25.56 -13.03 -28.43
C SER A 843 -26.71 -14.01 -28.64
N VAL A 844 -27.42 -14.32 -27.54
CA VAL A 844 -28.58 -15.24 -27.59
C VAL A 844 -29.76 -14.59 -26.87
N THR A 845 -30.93 -14.66 -27.47
CA THR A 845 -32.15 -14.23 -26.81
C THR A 845 -32.72 -15.37 -25.96
N PHE A 846 -32.91 -15.12 -24.67
CA PHE A 846 -33.53 -16.01 -23.71
C PHE A 846 -35.00 -15.61 -23.53
N ARG A 847 -35.88 -16.58 -23.49
CA ARG A 847 -37.32 -16.36 -23.35
C ARG A 847 -37.89 -17.28 -22.26
N CYS A 848 -38.68 -16.70 -21.38
CA CYS A 848 -39.42 -17.42 -20.35
C CYS A 848 -40.93 -17.20 -20.57
N ASP A 849 -41.62 -18.26 -20.93
CA ASP A 849 -43.10 -18.22 -21.12
C ASP A 849 -43.83 -18.53 -19.81
N ASN A 850 -45.09 -18.05 -19.71
CA ASN A 850 -45.97 -18.18 -18.55
C ASN A 850 -45.38 -17.62 -17.24
N GLY A 851 -44.52 -16.68 -17.34
CA GLY A 851 -43.83 -16.01 -16.23
C GLY A 851 -44.73 -14.98 -15.51
N THR A 852 -45.87 -15.41 -14.95
CA THR A 852 -46.73 -14.57 -14.12
C THR A 852 -46.03 -14.26 -12.80
N THR A 853 -45.98 -12.96 -12.41
CA THR A 853 -45.30 -12.48 -11.21
C THR A 853 -46.24 -11.66 -10.32
N VAL A 854 -45.92 -11.57 -9.04
CA VAL A 854 -46.54 -10.67 -8.07
C VAL A 854 -45.75 -9.34 -7.98
N SER A 855 -46.31 -8.34 -7.32
CA SER A 855 -45.65 -7.03 -7.14
C SER A 855 -44.26 -7.21 -6.48
N GLY A 856 -43.26 -6.60 -7.05
CA GLY A 856 -41.86 -6.67 -6.59
C GLY A 856 -41.08 -7.91 -7.08
N GLN A 857 -41.73 -8.84 -7.84
CA GLN A 857 -41.12 -10.03 -8.39
C GLN A 857 -40.86 -9.86 -9.90
N SER A 858 -39.73 -10.38 -10.36
CA SER A 858 -39.36 -10.46 -11.78
C SER A 858 -38.89 -11.84 -12.19
N VAL A 859 -38.83 -12.09 -13.50
CA VAL A 859 -38.30 -13.32 -14.07
C VAL A 859 -36.86 -13.13 -14.54
N TYR A 860 -36.04 -14.12 -14.28
CA TYR A 860 -34.59 -14.11 -14.61
C TYR A 860 -34.25 -15.43 -15.36
N ALA A 861 -33.17 -15.37 -16.14
CA ALA A 861 -32.47 -16.52 -16.69
C ALA A 861 -31.27 -16.88 -15.81
N VAL A 862 -31.13 -18.11 -15.44
CA VAL A 862 -29.98 -18.62 -14.66
C VAL A 862 -29.48 -19.93 -15.28
N GLY A 863 -28.18 -20.17 -15.32
CA GLY A 863 -27.66 -21.33 -16.01
C GLY A 863 -26.19 -21.66 -15.74
N SER A 864 -25.66 -22.60 -16.51
CA SER A 864 -24.36 -23.23 -16.33
C SER A 864 -23.15 -22.33 -16.67
N MET A 865 -23.38 -21.12 -17.20
CA MET A 865 -22.30 -20.22 -17.65
C MET A 865 -22.20 -18.97 -16.77
N PRO A 866 -21.03 -18.34 -16.72
CA PRO A 866 -20.84 -17.07 -15.98
C PRO A 866 -21.85 -15.98 -16.38
N GLN A 867 -22.16 -15.84 -17.68
CA GLN A 867 -23.15 -14.91 -18.21
C GLN A 867 -24.58 -15.22 -17.77
N LEU A 868 -24.82 -16.41 -17.26
CA LEU A 868 -26.08 -16.88 -16.71
C LEU A 868 -25.99 -17.12 -15.18
N GLY A 869 -24.94 -16.60 -14.53
CA GLY A 869 -24.75 -16.65 -13.09
C GLY A 869 -24.23 -17.98 -12.53
N ASN A 870 -23.76 -18.94 -13.34
CA ASN A 870 -23.24 -20.23 -12.86
C ASN A 870 -24.20 -20.93 -11.85
N TRP A 871 -25.51 -20.95 -12.15
CA TRP A 871 -26.57 -21.46 -11.28
C TRP A 871 -26.76 -20.68 -9.96
N SER A 872 -26.08 -19.54 -9.79
CA SER A 872 -26.33 -18.65 -8.67
C SER A 872 -27.57 -17.79 -8.95
N VAL A 873 -28.60 -17.95 -8.15
CA VAL A 873 -29.83 -17.14 -8.27
C VAL A 873 -29.54 -15.66 -8.05
N ALA A 874 -28.57 -15.35 -7.19
CA ALA A 874 -28.11 -13.98 -6.97
C ALA A 874 -27.58 -13.31 -8.25
N SER A 875 -26.91 -14.10 -9.08
CA SER A 875 -26.27 -13.65 -10.33
C SER A 875 -27.12 -13.92 -11.57
N ALA A 876 -28.39 -14.30 -11.41
CA ALA A 876 -29.30 -14.56 -12.52
C ALA A 876 -29.59 -13.27 -13.30
N VAL A 877 -29.76 -13.39 -14.62
CA VAL A 877 -29.96 -12.24 -15.52
C VAL A 877 -31.44 -11.90 -15.59
N LYS A 878 -31.77 -10.66 -15.20
CA LYS A 878 -33.15 -10.15 -15.27
C LYS A 878 -33.65 -10.06 -16.74
N LEU A 879 -34.82 -10.57 -16.99
CA LEU A 879 -35.50 -10.46 -18.29
C LEU A 879 -36.52 -9.31 -18.27
N SER A 880 -36.93 -8.89 -19.45
CA SER A 880 -37.92 -7.84 -19.66
C SER A 880 -39.31 -8.43 -19.88
N PRO A 881 -40.38 -7.88 -19.23
CA PRO A 881 -41.75 -8.32 -19.39
C PRO A 881 -42.46 -7.71 -20.60
N THR A 882 -41.74 -7.38 -21.68
CA THR A 882 -42.26 -6.61 -22.82
C THR A 882 -43.53 -7.22 -23.41
N SER A 883 -43.68 -8.52 -23.31
CA SER A 883 -44.86 -9.28 -23.79
C SER A 883 -45.51 -10.12 -22.68
N TYR A 884 -45.70 -9.54 -21.49
CA TYR A 884 -46.23 -10.22 -20.31
C TYR A 884 -47.42 -11.13 -20.63
N PRO A 885 -47.42 -12.38 -20.12
CA PRO A 885 -46.54 -13.03 -19.14
C PRO A 885 -45.29 -13.68 -19.74
N THR A 886 -44.92 -13.36 -20.97
CA THR A 886 -43.66 -13.75 -21.59
C THR A 886 -42.56 -12.72 -21.26
N TRP A 887 -41.44 -13.23 -20.80
CA TRP A 887 -40.27 -12.45 -20.46
C TRP A 887 -39.13 -12.76 -21.43
N THR A 888 -38.45 -11.73 -21.93
CA THR A 888 -37.32 -11.92 -22.87
C THR A 888 -36.12 -11.05 -22.50
N GLY A 889 -34.93 -11.50 -22.84
CA GLY A 889 -33.70 -10.73 -22.72
C GLY A 889 -32.59 -11.29 -23.60
N THR A 890 -31.82 -10.41 -24.22
CA THR A 890 -30.68 -10.81 -25.00
C THR A 890 -29.44 -10.78 -24.13
N ILE A 891 -28.80 -11.95 -23.96
CA ILE A 891 -27.55 -12.09 -23.21
C ILE A 891 -26.42 -12.10 -24.23
N THR A 892 -25.49 -11.20 -24.05
CA THR A 892 -24.36 -10.94 -24.95
C THR A 892 -23.09 -11.63 -24.41
N ASN A 893 -22.05 -11.64 -25.20
CA ASN A 893 -20.73 -12.16 -24.81
C ASN A 893 -20.74 -13.65 -24.43
N LEU A 894 -21.63 -14.43 -25.02
CA LEU A 894 -21.62 -15.88 -24.87
C LEU A 894 -20.54 -16.49 -25.78
N PRO A 895 -19.82 -17.54 -25.33
CA PRO A 895 -18.87 -18.25 -26.18
C PRO A 895 -19.60 -18.90 -27.33
N PRO A 896 -19.07 -18.85 -28.57
CA PRO A 896 -19.68 -19.50 -29.73
C PRO A 896 -19.57 -21.02 -29.62
N SER A 897 -20.44 -21.73 -30.33
CA SER A 897 -20.46 -23.20 -30.44
C SER A 897 -20.41 -23.95 -29.10
N THR A 898 -20.99 -23.36 -28.04
CA THR A 898 -20.86 -23.87 -26.67
C THR A 898 -22.21 -24.37 -26.17
N ALA A 899 -22.25 -25.59 -25.66
CA ALA A 899 -23.43 -26.14 -25.01
C ALA A 899 -23.62 -25.52 -23.61
N LEU A 900 -24.85 -25.14 -23.31
CA LEU A 900 -25.22 -24.58 -22.00
C LEU A 900 -26.56 -25.17 -21.53
N GLU A 901 -26.75 -25.15 -20.23
CA GLU A 901 -28.03 -25.50 -19.58
C GLU A 901 -28.52 -24.29 -18.83
N TRP A 902 -29.83 -24.05 -18.82
CA TRP A 902 -30.41 -22.92 -18.15
C TRP A 902 -31.86 -23.16 -17.71
N LYS A 903 -32.36 -22.31 -16.84
CA LYS A 903 -33.76 -22.27 -16.39
C LYS A 903 -34.27 -20.87 -16.23
N CYS A 904 -35.59 -20.70 -16.30
CA CYS A 904 -36.28 -19.55 -15.78
C CYS A 904 -36.39 -19.61 -14.25
N ILE A 905 -36.28 -18.47 -13.59
CA ILE A 905 -36.54 -18.35 -12.15
C ILE A 905 -37.30 -17.06 -11.85
N LYS A 906 -38.31 -17.10 -10.98
CA LYS A 906 -38.98 -15.92 -10.42
C LYS A 906 -38.36 -15.61 -9.07
N ARG A 907 -37.94 -14.37 -8.85
CA ARG A 907 -37.43 -13.92 -7.55
C ARG A 907 -37.86 -12.49 -7.25
N GLN A 908 -37.81 -12.11 -5.97
CA GLN A 908 -38.00 -10.71 -5.55
C GLN A 908 -36.83 -9.85 -6.05
N GLU A 909 -37.12 -8.61 -6.44
CA GLU A 909 -36.12 -7.66 -6.90
C GLU A 909 -35.31 -7.08 -5.74
N ALA A 910 -35.99 -6.83 -4.60
CA ALA A 910 -35.38 -6.33 -3.36
C ALA A 910 -35.27 -7.46 -2.31
N ASN A 911 -34.35 -7.29 -1.35
CA ASN A 911 -34.17 -8.21 -0.21
C ASN A 911 -33.76 -9.66 -0.62
N TYR A 912 -32.95 -9.78 -1.62
CA TYR A 912 -32.37 -11.10 -1.97
C TYR A 912 -31.19 -11.46 -1.01
N PRO A 913 -31.03 -12.74 -0.57
CA PRO A 913 -31.75 -13.94 -1.00
C PRO A 913 -33.13 -14.07 -0.35
N ASP A 914 -34.11 -14.50 -1.17
CA ASP A 914 -35.46 -14.77 -0.76
C ASP A 914 -35.71 -16.28 -0.77
N THR A 915 -36.42 -16.83 0.24
CA THR A 915 -36.81 -18.23 0.32
C THR A 915 -37.98 -18.59 -0.61
N ALA A 916 -38.55 -17.57 -1.27
CA ALA A 916 -39.70 -17.71 -2.18
C ALA A 916 -39.35 -17.86 -3.66
N ASP A 917 -38.07 -18.13 -4.01
CA ASP A 917 -37.64 -18.34 -5.38
C ASP A 917 -38.38 -19.50 -6.04
N GLN A 918 -38.99 -19.25 -7.21
CA GLN A 918 -39.75 -20.24 -7.97
C GLN A 918 -39.00 -20.62 -9.25
N TRP A 919 -38.50 -21.83 -9.29
CA TRP A 919 -37.81 -22.40 -10.44
C TRP A 919 -38.78 -22.92 -11.50
N GLN A 920 -38.42 -22.80 -12.77
CA GLN A 920 -39.04 -23.48 -13.87
C GLN A 920 -39.14 -24.97 -13.55
N PRO A 921 -40.34 -25.63 -13.71
CA PRO A 921 -40.48 -27.06 -13.49
C PRO A 921 -39.75 -27.88 -14.56
N GLY A 922 -39.56 -29.18 -14.27
CA GLY A 922 -38.96 -30.15 -15.22
C GLY A 922 -37.43 -30.03 -15.34
N PRO A 923 -36.83 -30.65 -16.38
CA PRO A 923 -35.39 -30.63 -16.61
C PRO A 923 -34.84 -29.25 -16.99
N ASN A 924 -33.52 -29.09 -16.95
CA ASN A 924 -32.87 -27.88 -17.48
C ASN A 924 -33.11 -27.77 -19.00
N THR A 925 -33.33 -26.55 -19.47
CA THR A 925 -33.35 -26.29 -20.91
C THR A 925 -31.91 -26.33 -21.43
N THR A 926 -31.65 -27.14 -22.44
CA THR A 926 -30.33 -27.22 -23.10
C THR A 926 -30.34 -26.40 -24.37
N PHE A 927 -29.20 -25.76 -24.65
CA PHE A 927 -29.01 -24.93 -25.84
C PHE A 927 -27.53 -24.92 -26.23
N THR A 928 -27.26 -24.92 -27.56
CA THR A 928 -25.90 -24.71 -28.04
C THR A 928 -25.85 -23.35 -28.75
N THR A 929 -24.93 -22.50 -28.30
CA THR A 929 -24.73 -21.15 -28.89
C THR A 929 -24.31 -21.28 -30.37
N PRO A 930 -24.70 -20.33 -31.25
CA PRO A 930 -24.30 -20.39 -32.65
C PRO A 930 -22.79 -20.17 -32.81
N THR A 931 -22.29 -20.51 -33.98
CA THR A 931 -20.87 -20.25 -34.34
C THR A 931 -20.59 -18.77 -34.56
N THR A 932 -21.58 -17.98 -34.99
CA THR A 932 -21.46 -16.54 -35.29
C THR A 932 -22.81 -15.84 -35.11
N GLY A 933 -22.78 -14.55 -34.78
CA GLY A 933 -23.95 -13.69 -34.77
C GLY A 933 -24.96 -13.94 -33.65
N PRO A 934 -26.08 -13.23 -33.66
CA PRO A 934 -27.14 -13.44 -32.68
C PRO A 934 -27.95 -14.71 -33.00
N ALA A 935 -28.42 -15.38 -31.96
CA ALA A 935 -29.36 -16.49 -32.06
C ALA A 935 -30.55 -16.27 -31.12
N GLY A 936 -31.62 -17.00 -31.38
CA GLY A 936 -32.69 -17.09 -30.42
C GLY A 936 -34.06 -17.20 -31.04
N PRO A 937 -35.09 -17.22 -30.17
CA PRO A 937 -34.96 -17.42 -28.73
C PRO A 937 -34.75 -18.87 -28.31
N THR A 938 -33.97 -19.12 -27.26
CA THR A 938 -34.06 -20.35 -26.46
C THR A 938 -35.12 -20.14 -25.39
N THR A 939 -36.02 -21.13 -25.21
CA THR A 939 -37.25 -20.89 -24.44
C THR A 939 -37.37 -21.88 -23.26
N GLY A 940 -37.59 -21.33 -22.07
CA GLY A 940 -38.06 -22.02 -20.87
C GLY A 940 -39.50 -21.66 -20.54
N THR A 941 -40.23 -22.52 -19.81
CA THR A 941 -41.66 -22.34 -19.52
C THR A 941 -41.94 -22.68 -18.06
N PHE A 942 -42.67 -21.83 -17.33
CA PHE A 942 -43.19 -22.06 -15.99
C PHE A 942 -44.44 -22.91 -16.00
#